data_9e91f560e4056aaf520334da0ed79acd
#
_entry.id   9e91f560e4056aaf520334da0ed79acd
#
_cell.length_a   1.000
_cell.length_b   1.000
_cell.length_c   1.000
_cell.angle_alpha   90.00
_cell.angle_beta   90.00
_cell.angle_gamma   90.00
#
_symmetry.space_group_name_H-M   'P 1'
#
loop_
_entity.id
_entity.type
_entity.pdbx_description
1 polymer ?
#
loop_
_entity_poly.entity_id
_entity_poly.type
_entity_poly.pdbx_seq_one_letter_code
_entity_poly.pdbx_strand_id
1 'polypeptide(L)'
;MPASSAAVAARERDTSGRPRSWTGSMAREKPHRVFPGIVVATTTWRQSAPQNRQLLPAAEAKARAMSTFPQLMLQHAAQRPDAAALRLKEYGIWQTTSWAELARMVRQLAGGLAEAGLQRGEHVVVIGENRPRLYAAMLAVQALGGIQVPLYQDAVAAEFVYPILNAEVRFGFVEDQEQVDKLIEIRAECPAIARIWYDDGRGLRNYDEPGLAAIDDLLAAGARFDAAHPGHFDAEVARGNEHDVAAMFFTSGTTGKPKGVVHTHFTLLDRAAAGARFDKLTEKEEVLAYLPPAWIGQNIFSYAQWLACGYVVNCPESAETVTIDLKEIGPTYYFAPPRVFEGLLTSVMIRMEDAGAVKRWMFHEAMELARRVGPAIMDGKPVGALDKLKYALGRLFVYGPLRNTLGFSRVRVAYTAGEAIGPDLFTFYRSIGINLKQLYGSTETAVFVCLQPDHEVHADTVGVPIDGVEIRLTELGEILVKSPGLLREYYKNPEATAEVLDPDGWYHTGDAGFIDHGGHLKIIDRAKDVGRIVGGPNDGAMFAPKYVENKLKFFPFIKEAVAFGDRREKVCAFVNIDMEAVGNWAEKRNLPYAGYTDLAGKPEVYALIQDCVEKVNADLAADDKLAGSQISRFLILHKELDADDGELTRTRKVRRGFIAERYQVLVDALYGGKAEQFIETQVKFEDGRSGVVSATLKIADAKTFPAMRQAA
;
A
#
# COMPACT_ATOMS: atom_id res chain seq x y z
N MET A 1 -35.32 40.58 22.53
CA MET A 1 -36.48 41.42 22.19
C MET A 1 -36.19 42.13 20.87
N PRO A 2 -37.22 42.37 20.08
CA PRO A 2 -37.62 41.62 18.87
C PRO A 2 -37.51 42.57 17.65
N ALA A 3 -37.81 42.28 16.43
CA ALA A 3 -38.93 41.77 15.70
C ALA A 3 -38.57 41.82 14.20
N SER A 4 -38.94 40.85 13.45
CA SER A 4 -40.15 40.73 12.58
C SER A 4 -40.13 41.63 11.34
N SER A 5 -40.34 41.11 10.14
CA SER A 5 -41.58 40.70 9.49
C SER A 5 -41.27 40.20 8.08
N ALA A 6 -41.68 39.09 7.61
CA ALA A 6 -43.01 38.66 7.17
C ALA A 6 -43.45 39.25 5.81
N ALA A 7 -43.54 38.35 4.85
CA ALA A 7 -44.57 38.05 3.86
C ALA A 7 -44.88 39.11 2.75
N VAL A 8 -45.03 38.62 1.52
CA VAL A 8 -46.34 38.43 0.89
C VAL A 8 -46.23 37.63 -0.41
N ALA A 9 -47.09 36.63 -0.54
CA ALA A 9 -47.35 35.86 -1.72
C ALA A 9 -48.35 36.56 -2.65
N ALA A 10 -48.26 36.33 -3.95
CA ALA A 10 -49.39 36.45 -4.85
C ALA A 10 -49.35 35.34 -5.91
N ARG A 11 -50.43 34.56 -5.93
CA ARG A 11 -50.81 33.60 -6.99
C ARG A 11 -51.36 34.37 -8.17
N GLU A 12 -51.04 33.91 -9.36
CA GLU A 12 -52.04 33.93 -10.45
C GLU A 12 -51.90 32.65 -11.29
N ARG A 13 -53.04 31.96 -11.47
CA ARG A 13 -53.25 30.85 -12.38
C ARG A 13 -53.69 31.43 -13.72
N ASP A 14 -53.23 30.86 -14.80
CA ASP A 14 -54.07 30.76 -15.98
C ASP A 14 -53.90 29.42 -16.67
N THR A 15 -55.02 28.93 -17.11
CA THR A 15 -55.35 27.66 -17.71
C THR A 15 -55.33 27.77 -19.22
N SER A 16 -54.62 26.86 -19.91
CA SER A 16 -55.16 26.25 -21.14
C SER A 16 -54.13 25.37 -21.82
N GLY A 17 -54.50 24.15 -22.09
CA GLY A 17 -53.73 23.03 -22.56
C GLY A 17 -53.35 23.06 -24.03
N ARG A 18 -52.35 22.28 -24.29
CA ARG A 18 -52.16 21.19 -25.24
C ARG A 18 -50.66 20.94 -25.48
N PRO A 19 -50.20 19.69 -25.66
CA PRO A 19 -48.80 19.38 -25.73
C PRO A 19 -48.22 19.62 -27.13
N ARG A 20 -47.12 20.37 -27.21
CA ARG A 20 -46.29 20.45 -28.41
C ARG A 20 -45.17 19.40 -28.31
N SER A 21 -45.22 18.49 -29.27
CA SER A 21 -44.13 17.55 -29.56
C SER A 21 -42.85 18.30 -29.90
N TRP A 22 -41.80 18.07 -29.06
CA TRP A 22 -40.45 18.44 -29.44
C TRP A 22 -39.75 17.16 -29.96
N THR A 23 -39.57 17.13 -31.27
CA THR A 23 -38.58 16.25 -31.92
C THR A 23 -37.20 16.86 -31.74
N GLY A 24 -36.55 16.53 -30.65
CA GLY A 24 -35.13 16.80 -30.42
C GLY A 24 -34.32 15.65 -31.00
N SER A 25 -33.53 15.97 -32.03
CA SER A 25 -32.51 15.11 -32.63
C SER A 25 -31.60 14.53 -31.56
N MET A 26 -31.71 13.22 -31.31
CA MET A 26 -30.67 12.46 -30.58
C MET A 26 -29.43 12.38 -31.46
N ALA A 27 -28.39 13.08 -31.09
CA ALA A 27 -27.07 12.80 -31.62
C ALA A 27 -26.69 11.36 -31.19
N ARG A 28 -26.65 10.48 -32.16
CA ARG A 28 -26.14 9.12 -32.00
C ARG A 28 -24.66 9.22 -31.66
N GLU A 29 -24.29 8.92 -30.42
CA GLU A 29 -22.94 8.53 -30.10
C GLU A 29 -22.56 7.31 -30.96
N LYS A 30 -21.46 7.44 -31.67
CA LYS A 30 -20.91 6.37 -32.49
C LYS A 30 -20.40 5.26 -31.58
N PRO A 31 -20.78 4.01 -31.78
CA PRO A 31 -20.18 2.90 -31.05
C PRO A 31 -18.70 2.85 -31.39
N HIS A 32 -17.87 2.68 -30.35
CA HIS A 32 -16.44 2.39 -30.51
C HIS A 32 -16.27 1.24 -31.50
N ARG A 33 -15.54 1.50 -32.58
CA ARG A 33 -15.18 0.49 -33.56
C ARG A 33 -14.25 -0.51 -32.90
N VAL A 34 -14.75 -1.68 -32.60
CA VAL A 34 -13.95 -2.88 -32.40
C VAL A 34 -13.34 -3.22 -33.75
N PHE A 35 -12.03 -3.11 -33.87
CA PHE A 35 -11.31 -3.59 -35.07
C PHE A 35 -11.20 -5.12 -34.96
N PRO A 36 -11.72 -5.88 -35.94
CA PRO A 36 -11.49 -7.31 -35.99
C PRO A 36 -10.12 -7.60 -36.61
N GLY A 37 -9.30 -8.40 -35.91
CA GLY A 37 -8.26 -9.21 -36.53
C GLY A 37 -6.87 -8.61 -36.63
N ILE A 38 -6.24 -8.31 -35.51
CA ILE A 38 -4.77 -8.36 -35.40
C ILE A 38 -4.44 -9.43 -34.37
N VAL A 39 -3.85 -10.54 -34.83
CA VAL A 39 -3.28 -11.56 -33.96
C VAL A 39 -2.04 -10.95 -33.33
N VAL A 40 -2.22 -10.41 -32.14
CA VAL A 40 -1.14 -9.87 -31.31
C VAL A 40 -0.36 -11.06 -30.75
N ALA A 41 0.93 -11.11 -30.98
CA ALA A 41 1.83 -12.05 -30.30
C ALA A 41 1.96 -11.65 -28.83
N THR A 42 0.98 -12.03 -28.01
CA THR A 42 1.03 -11.85 -26.58
C THR A 42 1.98 -12.90 -25.98
N THR A 43 3.12 -12.45 -25.45
CA THR A 43 4.02 -13.35 -24.73
C THR A 43 3.43 -13.61 -23.35
N THR A 44 2.89 -14.82 -23.15
CA THR A 44 2.47 -15.28 -21.83
C THR A 44 3.70 -15.78 -21.10
N TRP A 45 4.01 -15.24 -19.94
CA TRP A 45 5.15 -15.64 -19.15
C TRP A 45 4.71 -16.50 -17.96
N ARG A 46 5.30 -17.68 -17.85
CA ARG A 46 5.14 -18.62 -16.75
C ARG A 46 6.52 -19.00 -16.27
N GLN A 47 6.74 -18.98 -14.97
CA GLN A 47 7.96 -19.57 -14.42
C GLN A 47 7.93 -21.09 -14.69
N SER A 48 8.91 -21.62 -15.43
CA SER A 48 9.17 -23.05 -15.45
C SER A 48 9.56 -23.47 -14.03
N ALA A 49 8.79 -24.37 -13.43
CA ALA A 49 9.06 -24.87 -12.09
C ALA A 49 10.54 -25.29 -11.95
N PRO A 50 11.28 -24.76 -10.97
CA PRO A 50 12.67 -25.18 -10.75
C PRO A 50 12.66 -26.67 -10.37
N GLN A 51 13.31 -27.47 -11.19
CA GLN A 51 13.57 -28.87 -10.89
C GLN A 51 14.46 -28.94 -9.65
N ASN A 52 13.98 -29.63 -8.59
CA ASN A 52 14.61 -29.88 -7.30
C ASN A 52 14.46 -28.79 -6.21
N ARG A 53 13.30 -28.76 -5.56
CA ARG A 53 13.18 -28.29 -4.18
C ARG A 53 12.31 -29.27 -3.40
N GLN A 54 12.80 -29.73 -2.24
CA GLN A 54 11.99 -30.43 -1.25
C GLN A 54 10.90 -29.44 -0.75
N LEU A 55 9.75 -29.47 -1.40
CA LEU A 55 8.55 -28.75 -1.04
C LEU A 55 7.85 -29.56 0.07
N LEU A 56 7.13 -28.87 0.95
CA LEU A 56 6.02 -29.53 1.65
C LEU A 56 5.28 -30.38 0.61
N PRO A 57 4.88 -31.61 0.93
CA PRO A 57 4.19 -32.45 -0.03
C PRO A 57 3.05 -31.66 -0.68
N ALA A 58 3.01 -31.66 -1.99
CA ALA A 58 2.01 -30.87 -2.75
C ALA A 58 0.57 -31.18 -2.31
N ALA A 59 0.34 -32.38 -1.77
CA ALA A 59 -0.92 -32.80 -1.17
C ALA A 59 -1.26 -32.03 0.11
N GLU A 60 -0.28 -31.74 0.98
CA GLU A 60 -0.51 -31.00 2.23
C GLU A 60 -0.77 -29.51 2.00
N ALA A 61 -0.06 -28.92 1.04
CA ALA A 61 -0.30 -27.55 0.60
C ALA A 61 -1.68 -27.40 -0.08
N LYS A 62 -2.10 -28.40 -0.86
CA LYS A 62 -3.42 -28.44 -1.49
C LYS A 62 -4.54 -28.64 -0.46
N ALA A 63 -4.33 -29.48 0.55
CA ALA A 63 -5.31 -29.67 1.62
C ALA A 63 -5.55 -28.40 2.46
N ARG A 64 -4.50 -27.59 2.70
CA ARG A 64 -4.63 -26.30 3.40
C ARG A 64 -5.36 -25.24 2.56
N ALA A 65 -5.18 -25.23 1.26
CA ALA A 65 -5.89 -24.31 0.36
C ALA A 65 -7.39 -24.67 0.19
N MET A 66 -7.77 -25.91 0.53
CA MET A 66 -9.18 -26.38 0.50
C MET A 66 -9.87 -26.31 1.88
N SER A 67 -9.43 -25.41 2.75
CA SER A 67 -9.96 -25.23 4.09
C SER A 67 -10.51 -23.82 4.28
N THR A 68 -11.26 -23.61 5.36
CA THR A 68 -11.61 -22.27 5.82
C THR A 68 -10.66 -21.81 6.93
N PHE A 69 -10.59 -20.51 7.21
CA PHE A 69 -9.76 -19.98 8.29
C PHE A 69 -10.11 -20.60 9.66
N PRO A 70 -11.39 -20.73 10.07
CA PRO A 70 -11.75 -21.41 11.32
C PRO A 70 -11.33 -22.89 11.37
N GLN A 71 -11.41 -23.62 10.25
CA GLN A 71 -10.94 -25.01 10.18
C GLN A 71 -9.43 -25.13 10.43
N LEU A 72 -8.63 -24.22 9.83
CA LEU A 72 -7.18 -24.18 10.07
C LEU A 72 -6.84 -23.81 11.52
N MET A 73 -7.55 -22.86 12.12
CA MET A 73 -7.41 -22.50 13.53
C MET A 73 -7.65 -23.72 14.43
N LEU A 74 -8.72 -24.49 14.18
CA LEU A 74 -9.03 -25.71 14.94
C LEU A 74 -7.96 -26.80 14.72
N GLN A 75 -7.39 -26.92 13.52
CA GLN A 75 -6.26 -27.84 13.28
C GLN A 75 -5.04 -27.46 14.13
N HIS A 76 -4.69 -26.18 14.20
CA HIS A 76 -3.59 -25.73 15.05
C HIS A 76 -3.89 -25.96 16.54
N ALA A 77 -5.10 -25.67 17.00
CA ALA A 77 -5.51 -25.93 18.37
C ALA A 77 -5.46 -27.41 18.75
N ALA A 78 -5.81 -28.31 17.82
CA ALA A 78 -5.71 -29.76 18.03
C ALA A 78 -4.26 -30.28 18.01
N GLN A 79 -3.42 -29.76 17.11
CA GLN A 79 -2.05 -30.23 16.94
C GLN A 79 -1.06 -29.63 17.94
N ARG A 80 -1.27 -28.38 18.36
CA ARG A 80 -0.35 -27.60 19.17
C ARG A 80 -1.09 -26.69 20.17
N PRO A 81 -1.91 -27.26 21.07
CA PRO A 81 -2.82 -26.48 21.93
C PRO A 81 -2.11 -25.41 22.76
N ASP A 82 -0.95 -25.72 23.31
CA ASP A 82 -0.21 -24.84 24.23
C ASP A 82 0.78 -23.91 23.51
N ALA A 83 0.95 -24.03 22.19
CA ALA A 83 1.82 -23.15 21.43
C ALA A 83 1.19 -21.76 21.33
N ALA A 84 2.04 -20.73 21.39
CA ALA A 84 1.61 -19.33 21.20
C ALA A 84 1.00 -19.14 19.79
N ALA A 85 -0.20 -18.59 19.75
CA ALA A 85 -0.86 -18.15 18.53
C ALA A 85 -0.69 -16.65 18.33
N LEU A 86 -1.01 -15.89 19.37
CA LEU A 86 -0.97 -14.43 19.39
C LEU A 86 -0.27 -13.93 20.64
N ARG A 87 0.36 -12.77 20.55
CA ARG A 87 0.79 -12.01 21.73
C ARG A 87 0.31 -10.57 21.61
N LEU A 88 -0.07 -9.98 22.73
CA LEU A 88 -0.40 -8.57 22.88
C LEU A 88 0.51 -7.98 23.94
N LYS A 89 1.03 -6.79 23.68
CA LYS A 89 1.72 -6.05 24.74
C LYS A 89 0.72 -5.13 25.42
N GLU A 90 0.65 -5.25 26.75
CA GLU A 90 -0.18 -4.40 27.62
C GLU A 90 0.64 -4.00 28.84
N TYR A 91 0.62 -2.71 29.19
CA TYR A 91 1.40 -2.14 30.29
C TYR A 91 2.88 -2.57 30.28
N GLY A 92 3.46 -2.63 29.07
CA GLY A 92 4.85 -3.04 28.86
C GLY A 92 5.10 -4.56 28.96
N ILE A 93 4.08 -5.39 29.14
CA ILE A 93 4.21 -6.84 29.34
C ILE A 93 3.54 -7.61 28.19
N TRP A 94 4.28 -8.53 27.57
CA TRP A 94 3.74 -9.41 26.52
C TRP A 94 2.83 -10.49 27.11
N GLN A 95 1.54 -10.41 26.79
CA GLN A 95 0.54 -11.41 27.12
C GLN A 95 0.45 -12.42 25.96
N THR A 96 0.47 -13.70 26.26
CA THR A 96 0.40 -14.76 25.24
C THR A 96 -0.98 -15.41 25.24
N THR A 97 -1.55 -15.57 24.07
CA THR A 97 -2.74 -16.39 23.82
C THR A 97 -2.32 -17.64 23.06
N SER A 98 -2.54 -18.81 23.63
CA SER A 98 -2.28 -20.11 22.99
C SER A 98 -3.34 -20.44 21.93
N TRP A 99 -3.05 -21.43 21.06
CA TRP A 99 -4.04 -21.90 20.09
C TRP A 99 -5.31 -22.47 20.74
N ALA A 100 -5.18 -23.15 21.89
CA ALA A 100 -6.34 -23.66 22.64
C ALA A 100 -7.18 -22.53 23.23
N GLU A 101 -6.56 -21.50 23.79
CA GLU A 101 -7.25 -20.32 24.30
C GLU A 101 -7.94 -19.53 23.20
N LEU A 102 -7.27 -19.33 22.06
CA LEU A 102 -7.88 -18.72 20.88
C LEU A 102 -9.11 -19.50 20.41
N ALA A 103 -9.00 -20.82 20.25
CA ALA A 103 -10.13 -21.65 19.82
C ALA A 103 -11.33 -21.58 20.78
N ARG A 104 -11.06 -21.54 22.09
CA ARG A 104 -12.10 -21.37 23.11
C ARG A 104 -12.77 -19.99 22.98
N MET A 105 -11.98 -18.92 22.82
CA MET A 105 -12.49 -17.56 22.64
C MET A 105 -13.35 -17.45 21.38
N VAL A 106 -12.87 -17.99 20.26
CA VAL A 106 -13.60 -18.01 18.98
C VAL A 106 -14.92 -18.77 19.12
N ARG A 107 -14.93 -19.92 19.79
CA ARG A 107 -16.16 -20.70 20.06
C ARG A 107 -17.18 -19.89 20.87
N GLN A 108 -16.71 -19.21 21.92
CA GLN A 108 -17.58 -18.37 22.75
C GLN A 108 -18.10 -17.16 21.96
N LEU A 109 -17.26 -16.44 21.22
CA LEU A 109 -17.70 -15.32 20.38
C LEU A 109 -18.71 -15.78 19.32
N ALA A 110 -18.48 -16.92 18.66
CA ALA A 110 -19.41 -17.49 17.69
C ALA A 110 -20.75 -17.86 18.32
N GLY A 111 -20.76 -18.46 19.52
CA GLY A 111 -22.00 -18.75 20.27
C GLY A 111 -22.78 -17.47 20.57
N GLY A 112 -22.10 -16.40 21.02
CA GLY A 112 -22.76 -15.11 21.29
C GLY A 112 -23.31 -14.45 20.03
N LEU A 113 -22.57 -14.52 18.91
CA LEU A 113 -23.04 -14.03 17.61
C LEU A 113 -24.25 -14.82 17.10
N ALA A 114 -24.26 -16.14 17.29
CA ALA A 114 -25.40 -16.99 16.93
C ALA A 114 -26.64 -16.63 17.78
N GLU A 115 -26.49 -16.41 19.10
CA GLU A 115 -27.56 -15.91 19.98
C GLU A 115 -28.06 -14.52 19.58
N ALA A 116 -27.11 -13.62 19.12
CA ALA A 116 -27.47 -12.31 18.60
C ALA A 116 -28.15 -12.35 17.22
N GLY A 117 -28.18 -13.51 16.57
CA GLY A 117 -28.87 -13.75 15.31
C GLY A 117 -28.04 -13.43 14.05
N LEU A 118 -26.72 -13.54 14.10
CA LEU A 118 -25.87 -13.46 12.90
C LEU A 118 -26.20 -14.60 11.94
N GLN A 119 -26.49 -14.27 10.70
CA GLN A 119 -26.80 -15.23 9.65
C GLN A 119 -25.58 -15.43 8.73
N ARG A 120 -25.47 -16.63 8.14
CA ARG A 120 -24.48 -16.94 7.13
C ARG A 120 -24.58 -15.97 5.94
N GLY A 121 -23.44 -15.41 5.51
CA GLY A 121 -23.37 -14.43 4.43
C GLY A 121 -23.58 -12.97 4.88
N GLU A 122 -23.94 -12.72 6.13
CA GLU A 122 -24.01 -11.33 6.64
C GLU A 122 -22.61 -10.76 6.89
N HIS A 123 -22.50 -9.45 6.68
CA HIS A 123 -21.27 -8.70 6.88
C HIS A 123 -21.19 -8.14 8.30
N VAL A 124 -20.00 -8.27 8.88
CA VAL A 124 -19.68 -7.73 10.21
C VAL A 124 -18.48 -6.81 10.08
N VAL A 125 -18.63 -5.55 10.48
CA VAL A 125 -17.53 -4.59 10.46
C VAL A 125 -16.59 -4.83 11.64
N VAL A 126 -15.28 -4.67 11.40
CA VAL A 126 -14.24 -4.76 12.43
C VAL A 126 -13.35 -3.52 12.30
N ILE A 127 -13.26 -2.72 13.38
CA ILE A 127 -12.52 -1.45 13.38
C ILE A 127 -11.61 -1.39 14.60
N GLY A 128 -10.32 -1.26 14.37
CA GLY A 128 -9.31 -1.15 15.43
C GLY A 128 -7.94 -1.54 14.92
N GLU A 129 -6.97 -1.45 15.81
CA GLU A 129 -5.62 -1.94 15.61
C GLU A 129 -5.58 -3.49 15.67
N ASN A 130 -4.38 -4.04 15.52
CA ASN A 130 -4.20 -5.48 15.63
C ASN A 130 -4.33 -5.92 17.10
N ARG A 131 -5.43 -6.55 17.44
CA ARG A 131 -5.74 -7.05 18.79
C ARG A 131 -6.17 -8.52 18.74
N PRO A 132 -5.71 -9.36 19.66
CA PRO A 132 -6.10 -10.78 19.70
C PRO A 132 -7.60 -11.02 19.71
N ARG A 133 -8.37 -10.18 20.42
CA ARG A 133 -9.83 -10.28 20.49
C ARG A 133 -10.52 -9.91 19.19
N LEU A 134 -10.00 -8.92 18.44
CA LEU A 134 -10.50 -8.59 17.11
C LEU A 134 -10.18 -9.70 16.10
N TYR A 135 -9.00 -10.33 16.17
CA TYR A 135 -8.71 -11.52 15.36
C TYR A 135 -9.63 -12.70 15.71
N ALA A 136 -9.90 -12.91 16.99
CA ALA A 136 -10.87 -13.93 17.42
C ALA A 136 -12.30 -13.61 16.93
N ALA A 137 -12.70 -12.33 16.93
CA ALA A 137 -13.99 -11.89 16.40
C ALA A 137 -14.09 -12.15 14.88
N MET A 138 -13.04 -11.85 14.10
CA MET A 138 -12.97 -12.17 12.67
C MET A 138 -13.18 -13.68 12.43
N LEU A 139 -12.48 -14.52 13.20
CA LEU A 139 -12.61 -15.98 13.12
C LEU A 139 -13.99 -16.46 13.53
N ALA A 140 -14.60 -15.86 14.56
CA ALA A 140 -15.94 -16.22 15.03
C ALA A 140 -17.02 -15.88 13.99
N VAL A 141 -16.92 -14.73 13.34
CA VAL A 141 -17.77 -14.33 12.20
C VAL A 141 -17.68 -15.37 11.09
N GLN A 142 -16.45 -15.72 10.69
CA GLN A 142 -16.21 -16.70 9.62
C GLN A 142 -16.62 -18.13 10.01
N ALA A 143 -16.54 -18.49 11.30
CA ALA A 143 -17.00 -19.80 11.79
C ALA A 143 -18.49 -20.02 11.55
N LEU A 144 -19.29 -18.95 11.63
CA LEU A 144 -20.73 -18.96 11.32
C LEU A 144 -21.02 -18.71 9.82
N GLY A 145 -19.97 -18.58 8.99
CA GLY A 145 -20.09 -18.25 7.57
C GLY A 145 -20.46 -16.79 7.30
N GLY A 146 -20.27 -15.90 8.29
CA GLY A 146 -20.34 -14.46 8.10
C GLY A 146 -19.06 -13.92 7.41
N ILE A 147 -19.12 -12.68 6.97
CA ILE A 147 -18.08 -12.01 6.17
C ILE A 147 -17.49 -10.87 6.99
N GLN A 148 -16.19 -10.92 7.24
CA GLN A 148 -15.52 -9.81 7.90
C GLN A 148 -15.32 -8.62 6.94
N VAL A 149 -15.55 -7.42 7.45
CA VAL A 149 -15.34 -6.14 6.74
C VAL A 149 -14.45 -5.26 7.60
N PRO A 150 -13.13 -5.41 7.52
CA PRO A 150 -12.24 -4.54 8.28
C PRO A 150 -12.22 -3.14 7.67
N LEU A 151 -12.33 -2.10 8.50
CA LEU A 151 -12.23 -0.70 8.13
C LEU A 151 -11.04 -0.03 8.82
N TYR A 152 -10.55 1.06 8.23
CA TYR A 152 -9.39 1.79 8.73
C TYR A 152 -9.75 2.56 10.00
N GLN A 153 -9.09 2.26 11.11
CA GLN A 153 -9.36 2.91 12.41
C GLN A 153 -9.04 4.40 12.44
N ASP A 154 -8.12 4.86 11.58
CA ASP A 154 -7.74 6.27 11.43
C ASP A 154 -8.67 7.09 10.51
N ALA A 155 -9.65 6.44 9.88
CA ALA A 155 -10.67 7.13 9.07
C ALA A 155 -11.63 7.94 9.96
N VAL A 156 -12.12 9.06 9.44
CA VAL A 156 -13.15 9.85 10.10
C VAL A 156 -14.53 9.17 9.99
N ALA A 157 -15.44 9.44 10.91
CA ALA A 157 -16.75 8.79 10.99
C ALA A 157 -17.53 8.82 9.65
N ALA A 158 -17.54 9.94 8.94
CA ALA A 158 -18.21 10.08 7.65
C ALA A 158 -17.71 9.11 6.56
N GLU A 159 -16.47 8.67 6.63
CA GLU A 159 -15.90 7.71 5.67
C GLU A 159 -16.42 6.28 5.88
N PHE A 160 -16.96 5.96 7.06
CA PHE A 160 -17.58 4.67 7.36
C PHE A 160 -18.99 4.52 6.78
N VAL A 161 -19.70 5.62 6.53
CA VAL A 161 -21.12 5.58 6.09
C VAL A 161 -21.29 4.75 4.82
N TYR A 162 -20.51 5.04 3.79
CA TYR A 162 -20.66 4.32 2.51
C TYR A 162 -20.29 2.84 2.61
N PRO A 163 -19.16 2.42 3.19
CA PRO A 163 -18.85 1.01 3.40
C PRO A 163 -19.91 0.25 4.18
N ILE A 164 -20.41 0.82 5.28
CA ILE A 164 -21.40 0.20 6.14
C ILE A 164 -22.74 0.02 5.42
N LEU A 165 -23.20 1.04 4.71
CA LEU A 165 -24.44 0.97 3.91
C LEU A 165 -24.31 0.01 2.74
N ASN A 166 -23.17 0.06 2.01
CA ASN A 166 -22.93 -0.82 0.88
C ASN A 166 -22.89 -2.29 1.29
N ALA A 167 -22.22 -2.58 2.42
CA ALA A 167 -22.11 -3.93 2.99
C ALA A 167 -23.34 -4.35 3.81
N GLU A 168 -24.36 -3.49 4.01
CA GLU A 168 -25.55 -3.80 4.80
C GLU A 168 -25.21 -4.31 6.21
N VAL A 169 -24.24 -3.67 6.86
CA VAL A 169 -23.70 -4.09 8.16
C VAL A 169 -24.76 -3.96 9.25
N ARG A 170 -24.94 -5.04 10.02
CA ARG A 170 -25.81 -5.06 11.22
C ARG A 170 -25.03 -5.16 12.52
N PHE A 171 -23.82 -5.67 12.48
CA PHE A 171 -22.99 -5.97 13.65
C PHE A 171 -21.58 -5.38 13.47
N GLY A 172 -21.02 -4.84 14.56
CA GLY A 172 -19.68 -4.29 14.58
C GLY A 172 -18.87 -4.73 15.79
N PHE A 173 -17.58 -5.02 15.55
CA PHE A 173 -16.56 -5.12 16.57
C PHE A 173 -15.65 -3.92 16.47
N VAL A 174 -15.43 -3.24 17.58
CA VAL A 174 -14.58 -2.05 17.64
C VAL A 174 -13.58 -2.18 18.78
N GLU A 175 -12.44 -1.52 18.64
CA GLU A 175 -11.40 -1.62 19.65
C GLU A 175 -11.77 -0.83 20.91
N ASP A 176 -12.01 0.47 20.79
CA ASP A 176 -12.03 1.42 21.90
C ASP A 176 -13.12 2.50 21.77
N GLN A 177 -13.07 3.47 22.70
CA GLN A 177 -14.00 4.59 22.74
C GLN A 177 -14.02 5.39 21.43
N GLU A 178 -12.85 5.67 20.83
CA GLU A 178 -12.78 6.46 19.59
C GLU A 178 -13.60 5.81 18.46
N GLN A 179 -13.48 4.50 18.32
CA GLN A 179 -14.21 3.78 17.27
C GLN A 179 -15.71 3.64 17.62
N VAL A 180 -16.05 3.54 18.91
CA VAL A 180 -17.46 3.59 19.37
C VAL A 180 -18.08 4.95 19.02
N ASP A 181 -17.41 6.05 19.34
CA ASP A 181 -17.88 7.41 19.08
C ASP A 181 -18.14 7.65 17.59
N LYS A 182 -17.21 7.19 16.72
CA LYS A 182 -17.39 7.26 15.26
C LYS A 182 -18.65 6.53 14.78
N LEU A 183 -18.94 5.34 15.31
CA LEU A 183 -20.14 4.60 14.92
C LEU A 183 -21.42 5.20 15.49
N ILE A 184 -21.38 5.81 16.69
CA ILE A 184 -22.50 6.55 17.27
C ILE A 184 -22.80 7.81 16.44
N GLU A 185 -21.78 8.55 16.04
CA GLU A 185 -21.91 9.76 15.23
C GLU A 185 -22.71 9.51 13.93
N ILE A 186 -22.42 8.39 13.25
CA ILE A 186 -23.07 8.06 11.97
C ILE A 186 -24.33 7.19 12.12
N ARG A 187 -24.79 6.92 13.35
CA ARG A 187 -25.91 5.99 13.61
C ARG A 187 -27.20 6.39 12.90
N ALA A 188 -27.46 7.70 12.80
CA ALA A 188 -28.63 8.20 12.08
C ALA A 188 -28.59 7.89 10.58
N GLU A 189 -27.39 7.85 9.99
CA GLU A 189 -27.19 7.53 8.58
C GLU A 189 -27.12 6.01 8.34
N CYS A 190 -26.71 5.25 9.37
CA CYS A 190 -26.53 3.78 9.32
C CYS A 190 -27.49 3.06 10.28
N PRO A 191 -28.82 3.20 10.14
CA PRO A 191 -29.81 2.70 11.12
C PRO A 191 -29.86 1.16 11.20
N ALA A 192 -29.27 0.45 10.27
CA ALA A 192 -29.22 -1.03 10.28
C ALA A 192 -28.27 -1.61 11.33
N ILE A 193 -27.35 -0.82 11.88
CA ILE A 193 -26.40 -1.26 12.91
C ILE A 193 -27.21 -1.58 14.20
N ALA A 194 -27.33 -2.87 14.49
CA ALA A 194 -28.13 -3.36 15.63
C ALA A 194 -27.29 -3.55 16.90
N ARG A 195 -26.03 -3.96 16.77
CA ARG A 195 -25.12 -4.25 17.88
C ARG A 195 -23.69 -3.82 17.56
N ILE A 196 -23.04 -3.24 18.57
CA ILE A 196 -21.62 -2.87 18.56
C ILE A 196 -20.98 -3.50 19.80
N TRP A 197 -19.88 -4.24 19.62
CA TRP A 197 -19.10 -4.79 20.72
C TRP A 197 -17.73 -4.16 20.74
N TYR A 198 -17.36 -3.55 21.88
CA TYR A 198 -16.04 -2.93 22.09
C TYR A 198 -15.11 -3.86 22.88
N ASP A 199 -13.81 -3.78 22.57
CA ASP A 199 -12.77 -4.53 23.27
C ASP A 199 -12.28 -3.81 24.52
N ASP A 200 -11.88 -2.54 24.39
CA ASP A 200 -11.41 -1.71 25.48
C ASP A 200 -12.53 -0.82 26.02
N GLY A 201 -12.92 -1.06 27.27
CA GLY A 201 -13.98 -0.30 27.94
C GLY A 201 -13.54 1.02 28.58
N ARG A 202 -12.29 1.43 28.43
CA ARG A 202 -11.80 2.70 28.98
C ARG A 202 -12.53 3.87 28.31
N GLY A 203 -13.04 4.80 29.13
CA GLY A 203 -13.87 5.92 28.66
C GLY A 203 -15.35 5.60 28.48
N LEU A 204 -15.75 4.35 28.32
CA LEU A 204 -17.12 3.93 27.97
C LEU A 204 -18.05 3.72 29.18
N ARG A 205 -17.59 3.86 30.41
CA ARG A 205 -18.36 3.54 31.62
C ARG A 205 -19.71 4.23 31.75
N ASN A 206 -19.87 5.42 31.18
CA ASN A 206 -21.07 6.24 31.29
C ASN A 206 -21.93 6.25 29.99
N TYR A 207 -21.61 5.38 29.05
CA TYR A 207 -22.37 5.28 27.80
C TYR A 207 -23.63 4.45 28.03
N ASP A 208 -24.78 5.01 27.70
CA ASP A 208 -26.09 4.33 27.74
C ASP A 208 -26.65 4.28 26.30
N GLU A 209 -25.93 3.58 25.44
CA GLU A 209 -26.28 3.48 24.02
C GLU A 209 -26.93 2.13 23.71
N PRO A 210 -28.15 2.11 23.12
CA PRO A 210 -28.81 0.88 22.76
C PRO A 210 -27.97 0.03 21.82
N GLY A 211 -27.73 -1.25 22.20
CA GLY A 211 -26.97 -2.19 21.37
C GLY A 211 -25.44 -2.09 21.51
N LEU A 212 -24.91 -1.19 22.33
CA LEU A 212 -23.51 -1.16 22.70
C LEU A 212 -23.25 -2.11 23.88
N ALA A 213 -22.23 -2.97 23.80
CA ALA A 213 -21.83 -3.90 24.86
C ALA A 213 -20.34 -4.23 24.79
N ALA A 214 -19.79 -4.73 25.89
CA ALA A 214 -18.40 -5.20 25.89
C ALA A 214 -18.29 -6.57 25.17
N ILE A 215 -17.13 -6.86 24.59
CA ILE A 215 -16.81 -8.19 24.05
C ILE A 215 -16.93 -9.26 25.17
N ASP A 216 -16.63 -8.92 26.41
CA ASP A 216 -16.77 -9.83 27.56
C ASP A 216 -18.22 -10.29 27.78
N ASP A 217 -19.20 -9.41 27.56
CA ASP A 217 -20.62 -9.78 27.65
C ASP A 217 -21.00 -10.77 26.56
N LEU A 218 -20.46 -10.58 25.35
CA LEU A 218 -20.67 -11.49 24.22
C LEU A 218 -20.01 -12.86 24.49
N LEU A 219 -18.80 -12.88 25.05
CA LEU A 219 -18.12 -14.12 25.46
C LEU A 219 -18.93 -14.88 26.51
N ALA A 220 -19.48 -14.19 27.53
CA ALA A 220 -20.31 -14.78 28.54
C ALA A 220 -21.64 -15.32 27.97
N ALA A 221 -22.28 -14.58 27.06
CA ALA A 221 -23.49 -15.04 26.36
C ALA A 221 -23.17 -16.28 25.52
N GLY A 222 -22.06 -16.25 24.76
CA GLY A 222 -21.67 -17.39 23.95
C GLY A 222 -21.29 -18.63 24.73
N ALA A 223 -20.70 -18.50 25.91
CA ALA A 223 -20.42 -19.63 26.78
C ALA A 223 -21.75 -20.32 27.24
N ARG A 224 -22.81 -19.53 27.54
CA ARG A 224 -24.14 -20.06 27.86
C ARG A 224 -24.78 -20.72 26.65
N PHE A 225 -24.69 -20.09 25.49
CA PHE A 225 -25.22 -20.62 24.24
C PHE A 225 -24.59 -21.97 23.88
N ASP A 226 -23.25 -22.07 23.93
CA ASP A 226 -22.50 -23.30 23.62
C ASP A 226 -22.89 -24.45 24.58
N ALA A 227 -23.06 -24.14 25.86
CA ALA A 227 -23.55 -25.12 26.85
C ALA A 227 -25.00 -25.59 26.58
N ALA A 228 -25.85 -24.71 26.08
CA ALA A 228 -27.25 -25.04 25.73
C ALA A 228 -27.36 -25.74 24.36
N HIS A 229 -26.40 -25.55 23.46
CA HIS A 229 -26.42 -26.08 22.10
C HIS A 229 -25.11 -26.83 21.78
N PRO A 230 -24.81 -27.95 22.48
CA PRO A 230 -23.53 -28.65 22.30
C PRO A 230 -23.35 -29.13 20.86
N GLY A 231 -22.17 -28.88 20.30
CA GLY A 231 -21.83 -29.24 18.93
C GLY A 231 -22.27 -28.25 17.85
N HIS A 232 -23.00 -27.17 18.19
CA HIS A 232 -23.43 -26.16 17.22
C HIS A 232 -22.21 -25.49 16.49
N PHE A 233 -21.24 -25.06 17.26
CA PHE A 233 -20.02 -24.43 16.70
C PHE A 233 -19.31 -25.37 15.73
N ASP A 234 -19.07 -26.62 16.12
CA ASP A 234 -18.35 -27.58 15.27
C ASP A 234 -19.12 -27.91 14.00
N ALA A 235 -20.47 -27.97 14.10
CA ALA A 235 -21.36 -28.17 12.95
C ALA A 235 -21.30 -26.97 11.98
N GLU A 236 -21.32 -25.74 12.48
CA GLU A 236 -21.22 -24.53 11.63
C GLU A 236 -19.85 -24.43 10.95
N VAL A 237 -18.76 -24.70 11.66
CA VAL A 237 -17.40 -24.73 11.05
C VAL A 237 -17.31 -25.83 9.99
N ALA A 238 -17.89 -27.01 10.23
CA ALA A 238 -17.90 -28.11 9.26
C ALA A 238 -18.73 -27.80 8.00
N ARG A 239 -19.72 -26.92 8.08
CA ARG A 239 -20.50 -26.41 6.92
C ARG A 239 -19.72 -25.47 6.04
N GLY A 240 -18.66 -24.84 6.58
CA GLY A 240 -17.83 -23.88 5.84
C GLY A 240 -17.12 -24.54 4.67
N ASN A 241 -17.11 -23.82 3.53
CA ASN A 241 -16.47 -24.25 2.27
C ASN A 241 -15.42 -23.20 1.85
N GLU A 242 -14.36 -23.66 1.20
CA GLU A 242 -13.27 -22.77 0.74
C GLU A 242 -13.72 -21.68 -0.24
N HIS A 243 -14.83 -21.86 -0.92
CA HIS A 243 -15.43 -20.87 -1.83
C HIS A 243 -16.45 -19.93 -1.16
N ASP A 244 -16.74 -20.13 0.13
CA ASP A 244 -17.51 -19.15 0.90
C ASP A 244 -16.73 -17.82 0.97
N VAL A 245 -17.47 -16.71 0.94
CA VAL A 245 -16.85 -15.38 1.08
C VAL A 245 -16.28 -15.23 2.49
N ALA A 246 -15.00 -14.94 2.58
CA ALA A 246 -14.30 -14.81 3.86
C ALA A 246 -14.19 -13.35 4.31
N ALA A 247 -13.96 -12.44 3.37
CA ALA A 247 -13.70 -11.05 3.68
C ALA A 247 -14.09 -10.12 2.53
N MET A 248 -14.40 -8.87 2.87
CA MET A 248 -14.56 -7.78 1.92
C MET A 248 -13.71 -6.59 2.34
N PHE A 249 -12.85 -6.13 1.43
CA PHE A 249 -11.93 -5.01 1.66
C PHE A 249 -12.34 -3.81 0.82
N PHE A 250 -12.48 -2.64 1.43
CA PHE A 250 -12.79 -1.42 0.70
C PHE A 250 -11.52 -0.75 0.22
N THR A 251 -11.44 -0.51 -1.10
CA THR A 251 -10.32 0.20 -1.73
C THR A 251 -10.76 1.58 -2.18
N SER A 252 -9.94 2.61 -1.94
CA SER A 252 -10.16 3.92 -2.49
C SER A 252 -9.90 3.89 -4.00
N GLY A 253 -10.98 3.80 -4.78
CA GLY A 253 -10.89 3.97 -6.23
C GLY A 253 -10.35 5.35 -6.59
N THR A 254 -9.56 5.45 -7.68
CA THR A 254 -8.99 6.72 -8.15
C THR A 254 -10.05 7.71 -8.67
N THR A 255 -11.30 7.30 -8.82
CA THR A 255 -12.34 8.04 -9.56
C THR A 255 -13.71 8.08 -8.89
N GLY A 256 -13.86 7.68 -7.60
CA GLY A 256 -15.20 7.65 -7.00
C GLY A 256 -15.28 7.05 -5.61
N LYS A 257 -16.46 6.53 -5.27
CA LYS A 257 -16.73 5.84 -4.00
C LYS A 257 -15.84 4.60 -3.86
N PRO A 258 -15.44 4.21 -2.63
CA PRO A 258 -14.69 2.99 -2.38
C PRO A 258 -15.39 1.75 -2.96
N LYS A 259 -14.62 0.81 -3.50
CA LYS A 259 -15.15 -0.45 -4.02
C LYS A 259 -14.90 -1.57 -3.00
N GLY A 260 -15.92 -2.37 -2.68
CA GLY A 260 -15.80 -3.55 -1.81
C GLY A 260 -15.26 -4.74 -2.61
N VAL A 261 -14.01 -5.09 -2.41
CA VAL A 261 -13.33 -6.24 -3.04
C VAL A 261 -13.67 -7.50 -2.27
N VAL A 262 -14.33 -8.44 -2.91
CA VAL A 262 -14.79 -9.68 -2.29
C VAL A 262 -13.78 -10.80 -2.49
N HIS A 263 -13.36 -11.42 -1.36
CA HIS A 263 -12.48 -12.58 -1.35
C HIS A 263 -13.11 -13.78 -0.65
N THR A 264 -12.85 -14.97 -1.20
CA THR A 264 -13.21 -16.25 -0.56
C THR A 264 -12.07 -16.73 0.35
N HIS A 265 -12.34 -17.74 1.18
CA HIS A 265 -11.26 -18.42 1.92
C HIS A 265 -10.20 -18.94 0.97
N PHE A 266 -10.61 -19.54 -0.15
CA PHE A 266 -9.70 -20.10 -1.16
C PHE A 266 -8.76 -19.04 -1.73
N THR A 267 -9.27 -17.89 -2.19
CA THR A 267 -8.44 -16.86 -2.84
C THR A 267 -7.36 -16.32 -1.92
N LEU A 268 -7.69 -16.11 -0.64
CA LEU A 268 -6.74 -15.62 0.36
C LEU A 268 -5.75 -16.71 0.80
N LEU A 269 -6.23 -17.92 1.08
CA LEU A 269 -5.38 -19.01 1.55
C LEU A 269 -4.44 -19.55 0.48
N ASP A 270 -4.88 -19.60 -0.79
CA ASP A 270 -4.01 -20.02 -1.89
C ASP A 270 -2.81 -19.09 -2.04
N ARG A 271 -3.03 -17.78 -2.03
CA ARG A 271 -1.93 -16.80 -2.12
C ARG A 271 -1.07 -16.80 -0.87
N ALA A 272 -1.68 -16.86 0.32
CA ALA A 272 -0.97 -16.99 1.58
C ALA A 272 -0.03 -18.22 1.58
N ALA A 273 -0.52 -19.37 1.14
CA ALA A 273 0.24 -20.60 1.03
C ALA A 273 1.33 -20.52 -0.06
N ALA A 274 1.05 -19.90 -1.20
CA ALA A 274 2.03 -19.73 -2.27
C ALA A 274 3.20 -18.83 -1.82
N GLY A 275 2.91 -17.68 -1.17
CA GLY A 275 3.93 -16.82 -0.58
C GLY A 275 4.72 -17.53 0.53
N ALA A 276 4.04 -18.28 1.39
CA ALA A 276 4.68 -19.05 2.45
C ALA A 276 5.66 -20.12 1.88
N ARG A 277 5.25 -20.82 0.82
CA ARG A 277 6.15 -21.76 0.13
C ARG A 277 7.36 -21.06 -0.49
N PHE A 278 7.13 -19.92 -1.12
CA PHE A 278 8.20 -19.15 -1.77
C PHE A 278 9.31 -18.77 -0.78
N ASP A 279 8.93 -18.28 0.41
CA ASP A 279 9.86 -17.85 1.46
C ASP A 279 10.17 -18.96 2.49
N LYS A 280 9.63 -20.17 2.31
CA LYS A 280 9.79 -21.31 3.23
C LYS A 280 9.42 -20.96 4.66
N LEU A 281 8.27 -20.30 4.83
CA LEU A 281 7.75 -19.95 6.14
C LEU A 281 7.29 -21.20 6.89
N THR A 282 7.48 -21.19 8.20
CA THR A 282 7.10 -22.27 9.10
C THR A 282 6.41 -21.71 10.35
N GLU A 283 5.96 -22.60 11.23
CA GLU A 283 5.40 -22.25 12.54
C GLU A 283 6.41 -21.56 13.48
N LYS A 284 7.69 -21.48 13.10
CA LYS A 284 8.75 -20.84 13.90
C LYS A 284 8.93 -19.36 13.61
N GLU A 285 8.20 -18.83 12.63
CA GLU A 285 8.27 -17.40 12.34
C GLU A 285 7.60 -16.57 13.44
N GLU A 286 8.08 -15.36 13.60
CA GLU A 286 7.48 -14.33 14.44
C GLU A 286 7.25 -13.07 13.61
N VAL A 287 6.04 -12.53 13.66
CA VAL A 287 5.59 -11.37 12.89
C VAL A 287 5.14 -10.28 13.86
N LEU A 288 5.46 -9.03 13.58
CA LEU A 288 4.88 -7.88 14.26
C LEU A 288 3.72 -7.33 13.40
N ALA A 289 2.51 -7.37 13.93
CA ALA A 289 1.29 -6.88 13.28
C ALA A 289 0.98 -5.46 13.76
N TYR A 290 1.26 -4.45 12.94
CA TYR A 290 1.13 -3.05 13.34
C TYR A 290 0.53 -2.15 12.25
N LEU A 291 0.35 -2.66 11.05
CA LEU A 291 -0.33 -1.93 9.98
C LEU A 291 -1.84 -2.18 10.07
N PRO A 292 -2.70 -1.30 9.53
CA PRO A 292 -4.14 -1.46 9.66
C PRO A 292 -4.65 -2.82 9.15
N PRO A 293 -5.47 -3.56 9.91
CA PRO A 293 -6.07 -4.83 9.47
C PRO A 293 -6.93 -4.71 8.21
N ALA A 294 -7.48 -3.51 7.96
CA ALA A 294 -8.22 -3.16 6.76
C ALA A 294 -7.36 -3.16 5.49
N TRP A 295 -6.06 -3.01 5.62
CA TRP A 295 -5.15 -3.11 4.49
C TRP A 295 -4.86 -4.56 4.15
N ILE A 296 -5.15 -4.95 2.90
CA ILE A 296 -4.98 -6.34 2.45
C ILE A 296 -3.56 -6.88 2.72
N GLY A 297 -2.52 -6.02 2.63
CA GLY A 297 -1.15 -6.41 2.94
C GLY A 297 -1.02 -6.91 4.38
N GLN A 298 -1.51 -6.14 5.36
CA GLN A 298 -1.50 -6.57 6.76
C GLN A 298 -2.33 -7.83 6.97
N ASN A 299 -3.52 -7.91 6.37
CA ASN A 299 -4.39 -9.08 6.49
C ASN A 299 -3.72 -10.34 5.95
N ILE A 300 -3.07 -10.29 4.79
CA ILE A 300 -2.34 -11.44 4.23
C ILE A 300 -1.18 -11.85 5.13
N PHE A 301 -0.35 -10.90 5.59
CA PHE A 301 0.87 -11.20 6.36
C PHE A 301 0.61 -11.63 7.80
N SER A 302 -0.46 -11.13 8.46
CA SER A 302 -0.70 -11.39 9.87
C SER A 302 -1.97 -12.19 10.16
N TYR A 303 -2.85 -12.41 9.17
CA TYR A 303 -4.05 -13.22 9.35
C TYR A 303 -4.04 -14.46 8.45
N ALA A 304 -3.99 -14.30 7.12
CA ALA A 304 -4.07 -15.44 6.22
C ALA A 304 -2.84 -16.36 6.28
N GLN A 305 -1.61 -15.80 6.21
CA GLN A 305 -0.39 -16.59 6.32
C GLN A 305 -0.17 -17.14 7.73
N TRP A 306 -0.59 -16.39 8.77
CA TRP A 306 -0.58 -16.87 10.14
C TRP A 306 -1.37 -18.17 10.28
N LEU A 307 -2.61 -18.19 9.80
CA LEU A 307 -3.46 -19.38 9.85
C LEU A 307 -2.96 -20.49 8.90
N ALA A 308 -2.38 -20.15 7.76
CA ALA A 308 -1.79 -21.14 6.87
C ALA A 308 -0.53 -21.81 7.44
N CYS A 309 0.31 -21.06 8.17
CA CYS A 309 1.62 -21.55 8.66
C CYS A 309 1.61 -21.88 10.15
N GLY A 310 0.79 -21.20 10.94
CA GLY A 310 0.69 -21.37 12.39
C GLY A 310 1.82 -20.71 13.18
N TYR A 311 2.43 -19.65 12.68
CA TYR A 311 3.45 -18.88 13.40
C TYR A 311 2.84 -17.93 14.43
N VAL A 312 3.68 -17.18 15.16
CA VAL A 312 3.23 -16.25 16.19
C VAL A 312 3.06 -14.86 15.61
N VAL A 313 1.90 -14.25 15.84
CA VAL A 313 1.64 -12.85 15.54
C VAL A 313 1.70 -12.04 16.84
N ASN A 314 2.54 -11.00 16.84
CA ASN A 314 2.73 -10.12 17.97
C ASN A 314 2.06 -8.77 17.68
N CYS A 315 1.11 -8.37 18.53
CA CYS A 315 0.39 -7.10 18.44
C CYS A 315 1.08 -6.10 19.38
N PRO A 316 1.53 -4.95 18.87
CA PRO A 316 2.19 -3.93 19.71
C PRO A 316 1.20 -3.31 20.71
N GLU A 317 1.72 -2.64 21.73
CA GLU A 317 0.90 -1.96 22.74
C GLU A 317 0.11 -0.80 22.14
N SER A 318 0.79 0.04 21.35
CA SER A 318 0.17 1.14 20.61
C SER A 318 1.00 1.52 19.38
N ALA A 319 0.48 2.41 18.54
CA ALA A 319 1.19 2.94 17.38
C ALA A 319 2.51 3.65 17.77
N GLU A 320 2.55 4.35 18.92
CA GLU A 320 3.73 5.06 19.42
C GLU A 320 4.81 4.10 19.91
N THR A 321 4.44 2.92 20.39
CA THR A 321 5.40 1.94 20.94
C THR A 321 5.97 0.99 19.90
N VAL A 322 5.42 0.95 18.69
CA VAL A 322 5.79 0.01 17.60
C VAL A 322 7.31 -0.12 17.44
N THR A 323 8.06 0.99 17.49
CA THR A 323 9.52 0.97 17.31
C THR A 323 10.23 0.28 18.48
N ILE A 324 9.69 0.36 19.69
CA ILE A 324 10.21 -0.32 20.88
C ILE A 324 9.86 -1.81 20.79
N ASP A 325 8.61 -2.11 20.50
CA ASP A 325 8.06 -3.45 20.41
C ASP A 325 8.72 -4.27 19.28
N LEU A 326 9.03 -3.62 18.17
CA LEU A 326 9.82 -4.17 17.07
C LEU A 326 11.20 -4.66 17.54
N LYS A 327 11.87 -3.91 18.42
CA LYS A 327 13.19 -4.29 18.96
C LYS A 327 13.11 -5.42 19.98
N GLU A 328 12.05 -5.42 20.80
CA GLU A 328 11.84 -6.46 21.81
C GLU A 328 11.51 -7.81 21.17
N ILE A 329 10.62 -7.82 20.18
CA ILE A 329 10.22 -9.04 19.48
C ILE A 329 11.30 -9.48 18.49
N GLY A 330 11.94 -8.56 17.76
CA GLY A 330 12.88 -8.92 16.70
C GLY A 330 12.29 -9.90 15.72
N PRO A 331 11.29 -9.53 14.90
CA PRO A 331 10.56 -10.45 14.05
C PRO A 331 11.48 -11.19 13.07
N THR A 332 11.09 -12.38 12.67
CA THR A 332 11.82 -13.20 11.68
C THR A 332 11.32 -12.93 10.25
N TYR A 333 10.07 -12.53 10.14
CA TYR A 333 9.39 -12.18 8.90
C TYR A 333 8.72 -10.81 9.08
N TYR A 334 9.05 -9.85 8.22
CA TYR A 334 8.66 -8.46 8.41
C TYR A 334 8.13 -7.83 7.12
N PHE A 335 7.08 -7.01 7.24
CA PHE A 335 6.49 -6.29 6.14
C PHE A 335 6.27 -4.82 6.51
N ALA A 336 6.71 -3.91 5.65
CA ALA A 336 6.53 -2.49 5.84
C ALA A 336 6.49 -1.73 4.50
N PRO A 337 5.73 -0.63 4.40
CA PRO A 337 5.86 0.31 3.29
C PRO A 337 7.22 1.04 3.34
N PRO A 338 7.70 1.59 2.20
CA PRO A 338 9.00 2.25 2.11
C PRO A 338 9.25 3.31 3.18
N ARG A 339 8.25 4.15 3.49
CA ARG A 339 8.34 5.23 4.48
C ARG A 339 8.74 4.77 5.89
N VAL A 340 8.37 3.54 6.27
CA VAL A 340 8.79 2.99 7.58
C VAL A 340 10.29 2.72 7.57
N PHE A 341 10.82 2.15 6.49
CA PHE A 341 12.26 1.95 6.31
C PHE A 341 13.01 3.30 6.26
N GLU A 342 12.46 4.32 5.62
CA GLU A 342 13.00 5.69 5.59
C GLU A 342 13.09 6.27 7.00
N GLY A 343 12.02 6.22 7.77
CA GLY A 343 11.97 6.71 9.15
C GLY A 343 12.99 6.02 10.07
N LEU A 344 13.13 4.69 9.93
CA LEU A 344 14.14 3.93 10.66
C LEU A 344 15.58 4.35 10.27
N LEU A 345 15.86 4.53 8.96
CA LEU A 345 17.16 5.01 8.50
C LEU A 345 17.46 6.42 8.98
N THR A 346 16.50 7.33 8.87
CA THR A 346 16.62 8.72 9.35
C THR A 346 16.98 8.75 10.82
N SER A 347 16.33 7.94 11.65
CA SER A 347 16.65 7.80 13.07
C SER A 347 18.09 7.33 13.34
N VAL A 348 18.62 6.46 12.48
CA VAL A 348 20.03 6.01 12.54
C VAL A 348 20.97 7.16 12.16
N MET A 349 20.68 7.89 11.11
CA MET A 349 21.53 8.96 10.60
C MET A 349 21.64 10.11 11.61
N ILE A 350 20.52 10.54 12.21
CA ILE A 350 20.49 11.55 13.28
C ILE A 350 21.39 11.12 14.47
N ARG A 351 21.22 9.89 14.94
CA ARG A 351 22.05 9.36 16.05
C ARG A 351 23.53 9.24 15.71
N MET A 352 23.86 9.07 14.42
CA MET A 352 25.25 9.02 13.97
C MET A 352 25.88 10.42 13.85
N GLU A 353 25.10 11.43 13.51
CA GLU A 353 25.56 12.83 13.53
C GLU A 353 25.93 13.28 14.97
N ASP A 354 25.15 12.87 15.95
CA ASP A 354 25.39 13.14 17.37
C ASP A 354 26.50 12.26 17.99
N ALA A 355 26.96 11.24 17.27
CA ALA A 355 27.95 10.31 17.80
C ALA A 355 29.36 10.91 17.84
N GLY A 356 30.17 10.47 18.82
CA GLY A 356 31.58 10.85 18.90
C GLY A 356 32.35 10.47 17.62
N ALA A 357 33.41 11.23 17.31
CA ALA A 357 34.18 11.16 16.07
C ALA A 357 34.64 9.73 15.70
N VAL A 358 35.12 8.95 16.67
CA VAL A 358 35.56 7.55 16.42
C VAL A 358 34.42 6.67 15.97
N LYS A 359 33.26 6.74 16.67
CA LYS A 359 32.08 5.95 16.32
C LYS A 359 31.55 6.33 14.94
N ARG A 360 31.50 7.62 14.63
CA ARG A 360 31.09 8.15 13.34
C ARG A 360 32.02 7.68 12.21
N TRP A 361 33.35 7.79 12.43
CA TRP A 361 34.33 7.29 11.47
C TRP A 361 34.18 5.78 11.22
N MET A 362 34.09 4.96 12.29
CA MET A 362 33.87 3.51 12.17
C MET A 362 32.59 3.19 11.38
N PHE A 363 31.51 3.93 11.64
CA PHE A 363 30.24 3.75 10.92
C PHE A 363 30.41 4.04 9.43
N HIS A 364 31.01 5.16 9.05
CA HIS A 364 31.19 5.54 7.64
C HIS A 364 32.06 4.54 6.88
N GLU A 365 33.22 4.16 7.42
CA GLU A 365 34.12 3.18 6.82
C GLU A 365 33.44 1.81 6.63
N ALA A 366 32.73 1.36 7.69
CA ALA A 366 32.00 0.11 7.61
C ALA A 366 30.87 0.17 6.58
N MET A 367 30.12 1.27 6.49
CA MET A 367 29.02 1.41 5.54
C MET A 367 29.51 1.54 4.10
N GLU A 368 30.66 2.17 3.85
CA GLU A 368 31.25 2.19 2.52
C GLU A 368 31.61 0.78 2.05
N LEU A 369 32.28 -0.01 2.90
CA LEU A 369 32.55 -1.41 2.62
C LEU A 369 31.25 -2.22 2.42
N ALA A 370 30.24 -2.02 3.29
CA ALA A 370 28.98 -2.73 3.24
C ALA A 370 28.24 -2.50 1.91
N ARG A 371 28.16 -1.23 1.45
CA ARG A 371 27.53 -0.89 0.16
C ARG A 371 28.22 -1.57 -1.01
N ARG A 372 29.54 -1.68 -0.96
CA ARG A 372 30.34 -2.28 -2.04
C ARG A 372 30.18 -3.81 -2.12
N VAL A 373 30.12 -4.50 -0.97
CA VAL A 373 30.19 -5.98 -0.96
C VAL A 373 28.99 -6.68 -0.31
N GLY A 374 28.20 -5.98 0.52
CA GLY A 374 27.10 -6.57 1.28
C GLY A 374 26.02 -7.21 0.40
N PRO A 375 25.47 -6.51 -0.61
CA PRO A 375 24.51 -7.10 -1.53
C PRO A 375 25.08 -8.32 -2.28
N ALA A 376 26.32 -8.26 -2.74
CA ALA A 376 26.98 -9.37 -3.41
C ALA A 376 27.16 -10.59 -2.49
N ILE A 377 27.52 -10.36 -1.21
CA ILE A 377 27.59 -11.45 -0.21
C ILE A 377 26.21 -12.07 0.02
N MET A 378 25.18 -11.25 0.08
CA MET A 378 23.80 -11.67 0.30
C MET A 378 23.27 -12.50 -0.87
N ASP A 379 23.61 -12.10 -2.10
CA ASP A 379 23.24 -12.80 -3.32
C ASP A 379 24.15 -14.02 -3.62
N GLY A 380 25.08 -14.36 -2.72
CA GLY A 380 25.99 -15.49 -2.93
C GLY A 380 27.03 -15.27 -4.02
N LYS A 381 27.20 -14.02 -4.50
CA LYS A 381 28.18 -13.67 -5.55
C LYS A 381 29.61 -13.71 -5.00
N PRO A 382 30.62 -13.97 -5.85
CA PRO A 382 32.01 -14.03 -5.43
C PRO A 382 32.51 -12.66 -4.93
N VAL A 383 33.09 -12.64 -3.73
CA VAL A 383 33.73 -11.48 -3.10
C VAL A 383 35.10 -11.88 -2.59
N GLY A 384 36.07 -10.98 -2.67
CA GLY A 384 37.45 -11.21 -2.24
C GLY A 384 37.54 -11.63 -0.76
N ALA A 385 38.46 -12.54 -0.43
CA ALA A 385 38.59 -13.09 0.93
C ALA A 385 38.85 -12.01 1.99
N LEU A 386 39.66 -11.00 1.67
CA LEU A 386 39.94 -9.86 2.57
C LEU A 386 38.71 -9.02 2.83
N ASP A 387 37.91 -8.73 1.81
CA ASP A 387 36.68 -7.98 1.95
C ASP A 387 35.61 -8.78 2.75
N LYS A 388 35.54 -10.11 2.55
CA LYS A 388 34.73 -10.98 3.39
C LYS A 388 35.11 -10.93 4.86
N LEU A 389 36.43 -10.95 5.16
CA LEU A 389 36.94 -10.85 6.53
C LEU A 389 36.57 -9.47 7.12
N LYS A 390 36.84 -8.37 6.40
CA LYS A 390 36.48 -7.01 6.83
C LYS A 390 34.97 -6.88 7.07
N TYR A 391 34.16 -7.44 6.16
CA TYR A 391 32.71 -7.43 6.33
C TYR A 391 32.25 -8.24 7.55
N ALA A 392 32.88 -9.36 7.85
CA ALA A 392 32.61 -10.16 9.06
C ALA A 392 32.97 -9.39 10.34
N LEU A 393 34.07 -8.63 10.35
CA LEU A 393 34.40 -7.71 11.45
C LEU A 393 33.37 -6.56 11.54
N GLY A 394 32.98 -5.97 10.39
CA GLY A 394 31.89 -4.99 10.34
C GLY A 394 30.59 -5.55 10.90
N ARG A 395 30.26 -6.82 10.63
CA ARG A 395 29.09 -7.49 11.19
C ARG A 395 29.15 -7.58 12.71
N LEU A 396 30.33 -7.84 13.28
CA LEU A 396 30.47 -7.93 14.73
C LEU A 396 30.36 -6.56 15.42
N PHE A 397 30.99 -5.52 14.86
CA PHE A 397 31.15 -4.23 15.56
C PHE A 397 30.17 -3.15 15.10
N VAL A 398 29.60 -3.24 13.90
CA VAL A 398 28.74 -2.20 13.32
C VAL A 398 27.39 -2.75 12.86
N TYR A 399 27.35 -3.69 11.89
CA TYR A 399 26.09 -4.12 11.28
C TYR A 399 25.21 -4.93 12.23
N GLY A 400 25.78 -5.80 13.06
CA GLY A 400 25.05 -6.57 14.07
C GLY A 400 24.39 -5.68 15.11
N PRO A 401 25.14 -4.81 15.80
CA PRO A 401 24.57 -3.80 16.70
C PRO A 401 23.53 -2.91 16.03
N LEU A 402 23.76 -2.50 14.77
CA LEU A 402 22.81 -1.68 14.01
C LEU A 402 21.50 -2.43 13.75
N ARG A 403 21.57 -3.67 13.26
CA ARG A 403 20.40 -4.54 13.06
C ARG A 403 19.63 -4.75 14.36
N ASN A 404 20.32 -4.92 15.49
CA ASN A 404 19.67 -5.03 16.79
C ASN A 404 18.96 -3.74 17.20
N THR A 405 19.59 -2.58 16.97
CA THR A 405 18.98 -1.27 17.24
C THR A 405 17.75 -1.01 16.36
N LEU A 406 17.72 -1.55 15.14
CA LEU A 406 16.58 -1.47 14.23
C LEU A 406 15.49 -2.52 14.53
N GLY A 407 15.72 -3.49 15.41
CA GLY A 407 14.80 -4.61 15.65
C GLY A 407 14.91 -5.74 14.63
N PHE A 408 15.94 -5.74 13.78
CA PHE A 408 16.10 -6.68 12.66
C PHE A 408 17.16 -7.75 12.87
N SER A 409 17.57 -7.98 14.13
CA SER A 409 18.62 -8.98 14.42
C SER A 409 18.26 -10.40 13.96
N ARG A 410 16.98 -10.77 14.03
CA ARG A 410 16.47 -12.10 13.67
C ARG A 410 15.79 -12.15 12.30
N VAL A 411 15.59 -11.01 11.62
CA VAL A 411 14.89 -10.94 10.34
C VAL A 411 15.56 -11.86 9.31
N ARG A 412 14.79 -12.80 8.81
CA ARG A 412 15.16 -13.74 7.76
C ARG A 412 14.74 -13.23 6.38
N VAL A 413 13.52 -12.70 6.29
CA VAL A 413 12.95 -12.07 5.10
C VAL A 413 12.19 -10.83 5.51
N ALA A 414 12.42 -9.73 4.80
CA ALA A 414 11.63 -8.51 4.90
C ALA A 414 11.09 -8.12 3.53
N TYR A 415 9.86 -7.62 3.50
CA TYR A 415 9.22 -7.11 2.30
C TYR A 415 8.87 -5.63 2.41
N THR A 416 8.93 -4.97 1.26
CA THR A 416 8.35 -3.65 1.05
C THR A 416 7.47 -3.65 -0.20
N ALA A 417 6.39 -2.89 -0.16
CA ALA A 417 5.43 -2.77 -1.27
C ALA A 417 4.54 -1.52 -1.13
N GLY A 418 3.69 -1.33 -2.13
CA GLY A 418 2.71 -0.24 -2.20
C GLY A 418 3.22 1.00 -2.92
N GLU A 419 4.51 1.28 -2.81
CA GLU A 419 5.21 2.38 -3.48
C GLU A 419 6.61 1.93 -3.90
N ALA A 420 7.25 2.69 -4.79
CA ALA A 420 8.62 2.43 -5.16
C ALA A 420 9.57 2.82 -4.00
N ILE A 421 10.49 1.94 -3.66
CA ILE A 421 11.55 2.22 -2.69
C ILE A 421 12.77 2.77 -3.41
N GLY A 422 13.39 3.82 -2.85
CA GLY A 422 14.64 4.37 -3.40
C GLY A 422 15.78 3.36 -3.39
N PRO A 423 16.59 3.29 -4.46
CA PRO A 423 17.68 2.32 -4.57
C PRO A 423 18.72 2.46 -3.46
N ASP A 424 19.00 3.66 -2.98
CA ASP A 424 19.93 3.90 -1.89
C ASP A 424 19.39 3.35 -0.56
N LEU A 425 18.11 3.59 -0.28
CA LEU A 425 17.42 3.06 0.89
C LEU A 425 17.39 1.53 0.86
N PHE A 426 17.04 0.96 -0.26
CA PHE A 426 17.01 -0.48 -0.48
C PHE A 426 18.40 -1.11 -0.29
N THR A 427 19.40 -0.50 -0.91
CA THR A 427 20.81 -0.93 -0.84
C THR A 427 21.34 -0.81 0.59
N PHE A 428 20.96 0.22 1.36
CA PHE A 428 21.36 0.36 2.76
C PHE A 428 21.01 -0.88 3.57
N TYR A 429 19.74 -1.30 3.54
CA TYR A 429 19.29 -2.47 4.32
C TYR A 429 19.95 -3.76 3.86
N ARG A 430 20.06 -3.98 2.57
CA ARG A 430 20.74 -5.16 2.04
C ARG A 430 22.23 -5.17 2.37
N SER A 431 22.87 -4.01 2.36
CA SER A 431 24.28 -3.86 2.71
C SER A 431 24.61 -4.32 4.13
N ILE A 432 23.74 -4.07 5.08
CA ILE A 432 23.91 -4.52 6.48
C ILE A 432 23.40 -5.95 6.74
N GLY A 433 23.02 -6.67 5.68
CA GLY A 433 22.63 -8.08 5.73
C GLY A 433 21.17 -8.33 6.08
N ILE A 434 20.26 -7.39 5.78
CA ILE A 434 18.81 -7.60 5.87
C ILE A 434 18.32 -8.02 4.48
N ASN A 435 17.69 -9.19 4.40
CA ASN A 435 17.12 -9.71 3.15
C ASN A 435 15.80 -8.96 2.82
N LEU A 436 15.96 -7.67 2.47
CA LEU A 436 14.86 -6.83 2.02
C LEU A 436 14.55 -7.15 0.56
N LYS A 437 13.30 -7.42 0.27
CA LYS A 437 12.74 -7.74 -1.04
C LYS A 437 11.58 -6.80 -1.37
N GLN A 438 11.26 -6.69 -2.63
CA GLN A 438 10.03 -6.07 -3.11
C GLN A 438 9.01 -7.11 -3.53
N LEU A 439 7.73 -6.76 -3.46
CA LEU A 439 6.63 -7.54 -4.00
C LEU A 439 5.67 -6.66 -4.80
N TYR A 440 4.92 -7.30 -5.69
CA TYR A 440 3.84 -6.67 -6.44
C TYR A 440 2.53 -7.43 -6.26
N GLY A 441 1.48 -6.65 -6.08
CA GLY A 441 0.09 -7.08 -6.03
C GLY A 441 -0.83 -5.97 -5.56
N SER A 442 -2.10 -6.28 -5.53
CA SER A 442 -3.17 -5.36 -5.14
C SER A 442 -4.17 -6.09 -4.22
N THR A 443 -5.18 -5.37 -3.76
CA THR A 443 -6.28 -5.99 -3.03
C THR A 443 -6.97 -7.03 -3.88
N GLU A 444 -7.21 -6.75 -5.15
CA GLU A 444 -7.91 -7.61 -6.11
C GLU A 444 -7.17 -8.91 -6.44
N THR A 445 -5.87 -8.97 -6.14
CA THR A 445 -5.02 -10.15 -6.41
C THR A 445 -4.61 -10.89 -5.13
N ALA A 446 -5.19 -10.55 -3.98
CA ALA A 446 -4.77 -11.05 -2.66
C ALA A 446 -3.24 -10.94 -2.45
N VAL A 447 -2.68 -9.79 -2.80
CA VAL A 447 -1.29 -9.33 -2.61
C VAL A 447 -0.26 -10.04 -3.49
N PHE A 448 -0.15 -11.36 -3.45
CA PHE A 448 1.02 -12.06 -3.99
C PHE A 448 0.88 -12.37 -5.49
N VAL A 449 1.33 -11.46 -6.33
CA VAL A 449 1.50 -11.65 -7.79
C VAL A 449 2.95 -11.96 -8.12
N CYS A 450 3.87 -11.04 -7.80
CA CYS A 450 5.31 -11.23 -8.00
C CYS A 450 6.07 -11.07 -6.70
N LEU A 451 7.10 -11.89 -6.51
CA LEU A 451 8.06 -11.84 -5.41
C LEU A 451 9.49 -11.94 -5.95
N GLN A 452 10.44 -11.32 -5.26
CA GLN A 452 11.86 -11.44 -5.60
C GLN A 452 12.46 -12.72 -5.01
N PRO A 453 13.05 -13.60 -5.84
CA PRO A 453 13.75 -14.80 -5.35
C PRO A 453 14.97 -14.43 -4.50
N ASP A 454 15.36 -15.31 -3.58
CA ASP A 454 16.65 -15.19 -2.92
C ASP A 454 17.78 -15.21 -3.96
N HIS A 455 18.79 -14.38 -3.77
CA HIS A 455 19.96 -14.22 -4.64
C HIS A 455 19.71 -13.52 -6.00
N GLU A 456 18.46 -13.16 -6.29
CA GLU A 456 18.04 -12.46 -7.51
C GLU A 456 17.21 -11.22 -7.15
N VAL A 457 17.73 -10.38 -6.25
CA VAL A 457 17.02 -9.22 -5.71
C VAL A 457 17.57 -7.93 -6.33
N HIS A 458 16.70 -7.18 -7.00
CA HIS A 458 17.03 -5.92 -7.68
C HIS A 458 16.18 -4.77 -7.14
N ALA A 459 16.80 -3.58 -6.99
CA ALA A 459 16.13 -2.42 -6.40
C ALA A 459 14.99 -1.84 -7.25
N ASP A 460 14.99 -2.10 -8.55
CA ASP A 460 14.10 -1.49 -9.53
C ASP A 460 13.07 -2.48 -10.12
N THR A 461 13.00 -3.71 -9.59
CA THR A 461 12.05 -4.74 -10.01
C THR A 461 11.22 -5.26 -8.85
N VAL A 462 10.12 -5.93 -9.16
CA VAL A 462 9.26 -6.56 -8.16
C VAL A 462 9.33 -8.09 -8.19
N GLY A 463 10.30 -8.64 -8.93
CA GLY A 463 10.57 -10.07 -9.02
C GLY A 463 9.77 -10.79 -10.09
N VAL A 464 9.51 -12.06 -9.82
CA VAL A 464 8.92 -13.01 -10.75
C VAL A 464 7.53 -13.48 -10.28
N PRO A 465 6.61 -13.89 -11.17
CA PRO A 465 5.33 -14.46 -10.76
C PRO A 465 5.54 -15.68 -9.86
N ILE A 466 4.72 -15.78 -8.82
CA ILE A 466 4.75 -16.94 -7.93
C ILE A 466 3.85 -18.07 -8.44
N ASP A 467 3.90 -19.22 -7.79
CA ASP A 467 3.11 -20.40 -8.16
C ASP A 467 1.64 -20.07 -8.44
N GLY A 468 1.13 -20.51 -9.59
CA GLY A 468 -0.25 -20.33 -10.02
C GLY A 468 -0.54 -18.95 -10.64
N VAL A 469 0.42 -18.05 -10.72
CA VAL A 469 0.25 -16.75 -11.38
C VAL A 469 0.78 -16.76 -12.79
N GLU A 470 -0.02 -16.24 -13.73
CA GLU A 470 0.38 -15.94 -15.09
C GLU A 470 0.30 -14.44 -15.31
N ILE A 471 1.28 -13.88 -16.01
CA ILE A 471 1.31 -12.47 -16.42
C ILE A 471 1.31 -12.37 -17.92
N ARG A 472 0.54 -11.43 -18.44
CA ARG A 472 0.53 -11.02 -19.85
C ARG A 472 0.65 -9.51 -19.92
N LEU A 473 1.38 -9.00 -20.88
CA LEU A 473 1.49 -7.57 -21.14
C LEU A 473 0.74 -7.24 -22.43
N THR A 474 -0.02 -6.14 -22.39
CA THR A 474 -0.63 -5.58 -23.60
C THR A 474 0.41 -4.83 -24.43
N GLU A 475 0.06 -4.41 -25.65
CA GLU A 475 0.94 -3.59 -26.51
C GLU A 475 1.34 -2.24 -25.87
N LEU A 476 0.48 -1.72 -24.99
CA LEU A 476 0.74 -0.49 -24.25
C LEU A 476 1.47 -0.74 -22.92
N GLY A 477 1.81 -2.02 -22.63
CA GLY A 477 2.51 -2.40 -21.43
C GLY A 477 1.61 -2.59 -20.21
N GLU A 478 0.26 -2.58 -20.34
CA GLU A 478 -0.61 -2.90 -19.22
C GLU A 478 -0.40 -4.35 -18.78
N ILE A 479 -0.33 -4.53 -17.46
CA ILE A 479 -0.12 -5.83 -16.81
C ILE A 479 -1.47 -6.51 -16.63
N LEU A 480 -1.65 -7.66 -17.24
CA LEU A 480 -2.78 -8.55 -17.02
C LEU A 480 -2.34 -9.71 -16.15
N VAL A 481 -3.16 -10.07 -15.17
CA VAL A 481 -2.86 -11.14 -14.21
C VAL A 481 -3.94 -12.21 -14.26
N LYS A 482 -3.52 -13.46 -14.32
CA LYS A 482 -4.40 -14.62 -14.10
C LYS A 482 -3.86 -15.40 -12.91
N SER A 483 -4.71 -15.58 -11.89
CA SER A 483 -4.29 -16.12 -10.59
C SER A 483 -5.47 -16.77 -9.86
N PRO A 484 -5.24 -17.83 -9.06
CA PRO A 484 -6.26 -18.35 -8.13
C PRO A 484 -6.70 -17.33 -7.07
N GLY A 485 -5.86 -16.33 -6.78
CA GLY A 485 -6.12 -15.30 -5.77
C GLY A 485 -6.89 -14.08 -6.25
N LEU A 486 -7.44 -14.09 -7.48
CA LEU A 486 -8.21 -12.96 -7.97
C LEU A 486 -9.49 -12.76 -7.16
N LEU A 487 -9.90 -11.50 -7.02
CA LEU A 487 -11.18 -11.14 -6.43
C LEU A 487 -12.31 -11.94 -7.08
N ARG A 488 -13.32 -12.26 -6.27
CA ARG A 488 -14.55 -12.83 -6.81
C ARG A 488 -15.34 -11.80 -7.62
N GLU A 489 -15.48 -10.59 -7.06
CA GLU A 489 -16.20 -9.46 -7.63
C GLU A 489 -15.95 -8.18 -6.84
N TYR A 490 -16.31 -7.04 -7.40
CA TYR A 490 -16.62 -5.85 -6.62
C TYR A 490 -18.09 -5.93 -6.16
N TYR A 491 -18.30 -5.94 -4.85
CA TYR A 491 -19.61 -6.14 -4.24
C TYR A 491 -20.66 -5.14 -4.76
N LYS A 492 -21.80 -5.67 -5.24
CA LYS A 492 -22.89 -4.89 -5.84
C LYS A 492 -22.44 -3.96 -7.00
N ASN A 493 -21.36 -4.27 -7.67
CA ASN A 493 -20.84 -3.48 -8.77
C ASN A 493 -20.39 -4.38 -9.95
N PRO A 494 -21.35 -5.02 -10.66
CA PRO A 494 -21.03 -5.92 -11.75
C PRO A 494 -20.36 -5.21 -12.94
N GLU A 495 -20.68 -3.93 -13.16
CA GLU A 495 -20.06 -3.13 -14.23
C GLU A 495 -18.56 -2.95 -13.98
N ALA A 496 -18.20 -2.48 -12.79
CA ALA A 496 -16.79 -2.34 -12.42
C ALA A 496 -16.05 -3.69 -12.37
N THR A 497 -16.74 -4.78 -12.06
CA THR A 497 -16.17 -6.13 -12.10
C THR A 497 -15.86 -6.53 -13.55
N ALA A 498 -16.79 -6.30 -14.48
CA ALA A 498 -16.62 -6.61 -15.90
C ALA A 498 -15.56 -5.70 -16.59
N GLU A 499 -15.32 -4.48 -16.07
CA GLU A 499 -14.25 -3.61 -16.56
C GLU A 499 -12.85 -4.17 -16.28
N VAL A 500 -12.68 -4.94 -15.18
CA VAL A 500 -11.35 -5.41 -14.74
C VAL A 500 -11.13 -6.91 -14.90
N LEU A 501 -12.20 -7.71 -15.00
CA LEU A 501 -12.14 -9.15 -15.25
C LEU A 501 -12.69 -9.48 -16.62
N ASP A 502 -11.83 -9.94 -17.51
CA ASP A 502 -12.26 -10.36 -18.83
C ASP A 502 -12.89 -11.78 -18.82
N PRO A 503 -13.63 -12.17 -19.88
CA PRO A 503 -14.26 -13.49 -19.97
C PRO A 503 -13.28 -14.67 -19.94
N ASP A 504 -12.01 -14.46 -20.28
CA ASP A 504 -10.95 -15.47 -20.25
C ASP A 504 -10.29 -15.59 -18.87
N GLY A 505 -10.73 -14.77 -17.88
CA GLY A 505 -10.27 -14.77 -16.50
C GLY A 505 -8.96 -14.00 -16.27
N TRP A 506 -8.64 -13.04 -17.14
CA TRP A 506 -7.55 -12.10 -16.92
C TRP A 506 -8.04 -10.85 -16.17
N TYR A 507 -7.29 -10.48 -15.16
CA TYR A 507 -7.51 -9.25 -14.39
C TYR A 507 -6.66 -8.12 -14.97
N HIS A 508 -7.31 -7.05 -15.40
CA HIS A 508 -6.71 -5.80 -15.85
C HIS A 508 -6.29 -4.98 -14.65
N THR A 509 -4.99 -4.96 -14.36
CA THR A 509 -4.49 -4.30 -13.14
C THR A 509 -4.56 -2.78 -13.21
N GLY A 510 -4.62 -2.22 -14.41
CA GLY A 510 -4.47 -0.80 -14.66
C GLY A 510 -3.04 -0.28 -14.37
N ASP A 511 -2.08 -1.16 -14.09
CA ASP A 511 -0.66 -0.84 -13.95
C ASP A 511 0.08 -1.19 -15.24
N ALA A 512 1.10 -0.43 -15.59
CA ALA A 512 1.97 -0.67 -16.73
C ALA A 512 3.37 -1.11 -16.28
N GLY A 513 3.96 -1.99 -17.05
CA GLY A 513 5.28 -2.51 -16.78
C GLY A 513 5.86 -3.29 -17.96
N PHE A 514 7.01 -3.85 -17.74
CA PHE A 514 7.66 -4.76 -18.68
C PHE A 514 8.49 -5.82 -17.95
N ILE A 515 8.80 -6.91 -18.64
CA ILE A 515 9.71 -7.92 -18.14
C ILE A 515 11.12 -7.51 -18.57
N ASP A 516 12.04 -7.46 -17.63
CA ASP A 516 13.46 -7.18 -17.90
C ASP A 516 14.18 -8.41 -18.47
N HIS A 517 15.47 -8.25 -18.82
CA HIS A 517 16.29 -9.35 -19.37
C HIS A 517 16.53 -10.50 -18.37
N GLY A 518 16.37 -10.22 -17.07
CA GLY A 518 16.46 -11.24 -16.00
C GLY A 518 15.14 -11.99 -15.78
N GLY A 519 14.08 -11.64 -16.49
CA GLY A 519 12.76 -12.22 -16.30
C GLY A 519 11.99 -11.61 -15.12
N HIS A 520 12.41 -10.49 -14.59
CA HIS A 520 11.70 -9.79 -13.51
C HIS A 520 10.71 -8.77 -14.05
N LEU A 521 9.59 -8.65 -13.39
CA LEU A 521 8.61 -7.59 -13.68
C LEU A 521 9.13 -6.26 -13.13
N LYS A 522 9.12 -5.24 -13.96
CA LYS A 522 9.39 -3.84 -13.62
C LYS A 522 8.11 -3.04 -13.81
N ILE A 523 7.62 -2.42 -12.74
CA ILE A 523 6.46 -1.54 -12.77
C ILE A 523 6.93 -0.13 -13.11
N ILE A 524 6.25 0.54 -14.03
CA ILE A 524 6.65 1.88 -14.48
C ILE A 524 5.65 2.96 -14.13
N ASP A 525 4.33 2.70 -14.29
CA ASP A 525 3.26 3.68 -13.99
C ASP A 525 1.88 3.01 -13.97
N ARG A 526 0.82 3.81 -13.86
CA ARG A 526 -0.53 3.40 -14.23
C ARG A 526 -0.67 3.33 -15.75
N ALA A 527 -1.31 2.32 -16.28
CA ALA A 527 -1.46 2.11 -17.73
C ALA A 527 -2.09 3.31 -18.46
N LYS A 528 -3.07 3.96 -17.83
CA LYS A 528 -3.73 5.18 -18.35
C LYS A 528 -2.84 6.42 -18.36
N ASP A 529 -1.78 6.43 -17.57
CA ASP A 529 -0.88 7.57 -17.40
C ASP A 529 0.40 7.41 -18.25
N VAL A 530 0.65 6.19 -18.78
CA VAL A 530 1.73 5.94 -19.74
C VAL A 530 1.36 6.56 -21.07
N GLY A 531 2.19 7.48 -21.53
CA GLY A 531 2.05 8.19 -22.79
C GLY A 531 3.13 7.84 -23.81
N ARG A 532 3.13 8.56 -24.91
CA ARG A 532 4.17 8.49 -25.94
C ARG A 532 4.69 9.88 -26.28
N ILE A 533 6.00 9.96 -26.49
CA ILE A 533 6.63 11.13 -27.08
C ILE A 533 6.19 11.21 -28.55
N VAL A 534 5.83 12.40 -29.01
CA VAL A 534 5.39 12.64 -30.40
C VAL A 534 6.23 13.75 -31.00
N GLY A 535 6.96 13.41 -32.04
CA GLY A 535 7.92 14.32 -32.70
C GLY A 535 9.29 14.31 -32.04
N GLY A 536 10.24 15.01 -32.66
CA GLY A 536 11.62 15.08 -32.22
C GLY A 536 12.41 13.78 -32.35
N PRO A 537 13.60 13.70 -31.73
CA PRO A 537 14.49 12.54 -31.86
C PRO A 537 13.98 11.27 -31.14
N ASN A 538 13.04 11.41 -30.22
CA ASN A 538 12.48 10.32 -29.42
C ASN A 538 11.03 9.97 -29.84
N ASP A 539 10.62 10.27 -31.06
CA ASP A 539 9.27 10.00 -31.56
C ASP A 539 8.88 8.53 -31.37
N GLY A 540 7.67 8.32 -30.83
CA GLY A 540 7.15 7.00 -30.50
C GLY A 540 7.66 6.36 -29.21
N ALA A 541 8.68 6.96 -28.56
CA ALA A 541 9.20 6.44 -27.31
C ALA A 541 8.14 6.46 -26.18
N MET A 542 8.19 5.46 -25.33
CA MET A 542 7.33 5.39 -24.15
C MET A 542 7.68 6.52 -23.17
N PHE A 543 6.64 7.10 -22.56
CA PHE A 543 6.75 8.08 -21.49
C PHE A 543 5.98 7.61 -20.27
N ALA A 544 6.68 7.33 -19.18
CA ALA A 544 6.13 6.90 -17.89
C ALA A 544 6.38 8.01 -16.84
N PRO A 545 5.46 8.98 -16.69
CA PRO A 545 5.69 10.17 -15.87
C PRO A 545 6.00 9.83 -14.41
N LYS A 546 5.26 8.92 -13.80
CA LYS A 546 5.46 8.55 -12.39
C LYS A 546 6.81 7.87 -12.14
N TYR A 547 7.30 7.10 -13.11
CA TYR A 547 8.63 6.50 -13.03
C TYR A 547 9.74 7.56 -12.98
N VAL A 548 9.62 8.57 -13.83
CA VAL A 548 10.56 9.73 -13.87
C VAL A 548 10.47 10.52 -12.57
N GLU A 549 9.24 10.82 -12.11
CA GLU A 549 8.97 11.56 -10.87
C GLU A 549 9.53 10.83 -9.65
N ASN A 550 9.32 9.52 -9.53
CA ASN A 550 9.85 8.72 -8.43
C ASN A 550 11.37 8.70 -8.42
N LYS A 551 12.02 8.59 -9.60
CA LYS A 551 13.49 8.67 -9.67
C LYS A 551 14.03 10.02 -9.19
N LEU A 552 13.36 11.13 -9.49
CA LEU A 552 13.71 12.43 -8.96
C LEU A 552 13.56 12.50 -7.44
N LYS A 553 12.47 11.95 -6.91
CA LYS A 553 12.16 11.93 -5.47
C LYS A 553 13.08 11.03 -4.64
N PHE A 554 13.87 10.18 -5.25
CA PHE A 554 14.92 9.43 -4.54
C PHE A 554 16.09 10.32 -4.08
N PHE A 555 16.19 11.54 -4.59
CA PHE A 555 17.15 12.50 -4.09
C PHE A 555 16.56 13.28 -2.90
N PRO A 556 17.28 13.39 -1.77
CA PRO A 556 16.74 14.01 -0.55
C PRO A 556 16.41 15.50 -0.72
N PHE A 557 16.93 16.14 -1.79
CA PHE A 557 16.68 17.54 -2.08
C PHE A 557 15.37 17.80 -2.84
N ILE A 558 14.71 16.76 -3.32
CA ILE A 558 13.47 16.84 -4.13
C ILE A 558 12.31 16.24 -3.37
N LYS A 559 11.37 17.08 -2.95
CA LYS A 559 10.16 16.68 -2.22
C LYS A 559 9.10 16.12 -3.15
N GLU A 560 8.84 16.84 -4.27
CA GLU A 560 7.89 16.41 -5.29
C GLU A 560 8.38 16.77 -6.68
N ALA A 561 7.90 16.04 -7.68
CA ALA A 561 8.15 16.30 -9.09
C ALA A 561 6.90 16.01 -9.93
N VAL A 562 6.72 16.74 -11.01
CA VAL A 562 5.63 16.55 -11.98
C VAL A 562 6.24 16.56 -13.39
N ALA A 563 6.22 15.40 -14.05
CA ALA A 563 6.76 15.23 -15.39
C ALA A 563 5.67 15.37 -16.47
N PHE A 564 6.01 16.03 -17.54
CA PHE A 564 5.19 16.28 -18.74
C PHE A 564 5.91 15.76 -19.98
N GLY A 565 5.23 15.04 -20.86
CA GLY A 565 5.85 14.47 -22.06
C GLY A 565 4.84 13.79 -23.00
N ASP A 566 3.66 13.39 -22.48
CA ASP A 566 2.66 12.73 -23.33
C ASP A 566 2.21 13.62 -24.48
N ARG A 567 2.30 13.09 -25.71
CA ARG A 567 2.01 13.81 -26.96
C ARG A 567 2.82 15.09 -27.16
N ARG A 568 4.01 15.16 -26.61
CA ARG A 568 4.96 16.27 -26.69
C ARG A 568 6.28 15.78 -27.30
N GLU A 569 7.07 16.70 -27.86
CA GLU A 569 8.34 16.39 -28.52
C GLU A 569 9.50 16.01 -27.55
N LYS A 570 9.35 16.31 -26.27
CA LYS A 570 10.35 16.08 -25.22
C LYS A 570 9.71 16.03 -23.85
N VAL A 571 10.45 15.50 -22.89
CA VAL A 571 10.03 15.50 -21.49
C VAL A 571 10.53 16.76 -20.79
N CYS A 572 9.64 17.39 -20.02
CA CYS A 572 9.93 18.52 -19.14
C CYS A 572 9.40 18.23 -17.74
N ALA A 573 9.93 18.90 -16.71
CA ALA A 573 9.52 18.68 -15.34
C ALA A 573 9.36 19.96 -14.51
N PHE A 574 8.37 19.95 -13.60
CA PHE A 574 8.37 20.80 -12.42
C PHE A 574 9.00 20.05 -11.27
N VAL A 575 9.75 20.78 -10.43
CA VAL A 575 10.40 20.23 -9.24
C VAL A 575 10.02 21.07 -8.03
N ASN A 576 9.64 20.43 -6.94
CA ASN A 576 9.62 21.03 -5.61
C ASN A 576 10.85 20.59 -4.82
N ILE A 577 11.57 21.54 -4.25
CA ILE A 577 12.66 21.23 -3.34
C ILE A 577 12.12 20.81 -1.97
N ASP A 578 12.85 19.97 -1.27
CA ASP A 578 12.63 19.72 0.17
C ASP A 578 13.25 20.88 0.96
N MET A 579 12.38 21.66 1.61
CA MET A 579 12.77 22.88 2.31
C MET A 579 13.79 22.61 3.43
N GLU A 580 13.63 21.51 4.15
CA GLU A 580 14.52 21.16 5.26
C GLU A 580 15.89 20.69 4.75
N ALA A 581 15.89 19.76 3.81
CA ALA A 581 17.14 19.19 3.27
C ALA A 581 17.97 20.23 2.49
N VAL A 582 17.30 21.05 1.64
CA VAL A 582 17.98 22.10 0.87
C VAL A 582 18.36 23.26 1.77
N GLY A 583 17.56 23.60 2.78
CA GLY A 583 17.89 24.60 3.80
C GLY A 583 19.16 24.23 4.57
N ASN A 584 19.22 23.01 5.10
CA ASN A 584 20.41 22.48 5.78
C ASN A 584 21.65 22.46 4.83
N TRP A 585 21.43 22.12 3.56
CA TRP A 585 22.50 22.15 2.56
C TRP A 585 23.01 23.59 2.29
N ALA A 586 22.11 24.57 2.24
CA ALA A 586 22.41 25.98 2.05
C ALA A 586 23.14 26.57 3.27
N GLU A 587 22.69 26.28 4.49
CA GLU A 587 23.31 26.72 5.74
C GLU A 587 24.75 26.23 5.89
N LYS A 588 25.02 24.96 5.58
CA LYS A 588 26.37 24.38 5.57
C LYS A 588 27.31 25.08 4.55
N ARG A 589 26.78 25.87 3.60
CA ARG A 589 27.51 26.64 2.61
C ARG A 589 27.47 28.15 2.83
N ASN A 590 26.88 28.58 3.94
CA ASN A 590 26.66 29.98 4.27
C ASN A 590 25.87 30.73 3.19
N LEU A 591 24.91 30.06 2.55
CA LEU A 591 24.02 30.64 1.55
C LEU A 591 22.76 31.19 2.27
N PRO A 592 22.62 32.54 2.36
CA PRO A 592 21.45 33.10 3.05
C PRO A 592 20.20 32.99 2.18
N TYR A 593 19.05 32.76 2.84
CA TYR A 593 17.72 32.75 2.20
C TYR A 593 16.64 33.23 3.18
N ALA A 594 15.55 33.79 2.63
CA ALA A 594 14.46 34.36 3.42
C ALA A 594 13.25 33.40 3.56
N GLY A 595 13.18 32.34 2.75
CA GLY A 595 12.10 31.36 2.74
C GLY A 595 12.12 30.50 1.48
N TYR A 596 11.08 29.68 1.29
CA TYR A 596 11.02 28.70 0.20
C TYR A 596 11.26 29.33 -1.18
N THR A 597 10.49 30.37 -1.54
CA THR A 597 10.57 31.02 -2.86
C THR A 597 11.96 31.58 -3.17
N ASP A 598 12.60 32.22 -2.17
CA ASP A 598 13.97 32.74 -2.32
C ASP A 598 14.99 31.61 -2.45
N LEU A 599 14.87 30.56 -1.60
CA LEU A 599 15.75 29.40 -1.66
C LEU A 599 15.63 28.67 -3.02
N ALA A 600 14.40 28.41 -3.47
CA ALA A 600 14.09 27.78 -4.75
C ALA A 600 14.62 28.54 -5.96
N GLY A 601 14.74 29.87 -5.85
CA GLY A 601 15.25 30.75 -6.92
C GLY A 601 16.79 30.87 -6.99
N LYS A 602 17.54 30.35 -5.98
CA LYS A 602 18.99 30.52 -5.93
C LYS A 602 19.70 29.75 -7.07
N PRO A 603 20.67 30.34 -7.74
CA PRO A 603 21.45 29.68 -8.78
C PRO A 603 22.16 28.41 -8.31
N GLU A 604 22.63 28.40 -7.05
CA GLU A 604 23.28 27.25 -6.42
C GLU A 604 22.32 26.08 -6.20
N VAL A 605 21.08 26.39 -5.87
CA VAL A 605 20.02 25.37 -5.73
C VAL A 605 19.62 24.83 -7.10
N TYR A 606 19.53 25.69 -8.13
CA TYR A 606 19.32 25.21 -9.51
C TYR A 606 20.45 24.29 -9.97
N ALA A 607 21.70 24.57 -9.65
CA ALA A 607 22.81 23.69 -9.97
C ALA A 607 22.74 22.34 -9.22
N LEU A 608 22.33 22.36 -7.95
CA LEU A 608 22.10 21.15 -7.16
C LEU A 608 21.01 20.27 -7.77
N ILE A 609 19.86 20.86 -8.12
CA ILE A 609 18.73 20.12 -8.72
C ILE A 609 19.08 19.65 -10.13
N GLN A 610 19.82 20.43 -10.91
CA GLN A 610 20.30 20.03 -12.23
C GLN A 610 21.17 18.76 -12.16
N ASP A 611 22.08 18.67 -11.19
CA ASP A 611 22.87 17.46 -10.95
C ASP A 611 22.00 16.25 -10.65
N CYS A 612 20.93 16.42 -9.86
CA CYS A 612 19.93 15.35 -9.60
C CYS A 612 19.21 14.94 -10.90
N VAL A 613 18.71 15.89 -11.68
CA VAL A 613 18.02 15.63 -12.96
C VAL A 613 18.92 14.91 -13.95
N GLU A 614 20.17 15.34 -14.09
CA GLU A 614 21.13 14.73 -15.03
C GLU A 614 21.53 13.30 -14.60
N LYS A 615 21.59 13.01 -13.30
CA LYS A 615 21.77 11.64 -12.78
C LYS A 615 20.57 10.75 -13.12
N VAL A 616 19.34 11.27 -12.98
CA VAL A 616 18.14 10.55 -13.42
C VAL A 616 18.18 10.29 -14.93
N ASN A 617 18.59 11.27 -15.73
CA ASN A 617 18.71 11.10 -17.17
C ASN A 617 19.75 10.03 -17.56
N ALA A 618 20.89 9.98 -16.87
CA ALA A 618 21.90 8.95 -17.08
C ALA A 618 21.38 7.55 -16.77
N ASP A 619 20.58 7.42 -15.71
CA ASP A 619 19.96 6.16 -15.31
C ASP A 619 18.84 5.74 -16.29
N LEU A 620 18.00 6.67 -16.75
CA LEU A 620 17.01 6.43 -17.80
C LEU A 620 17.64 5.99 -19.12
N ALA A 621 18.80 6.57 -19.49
CA ALA A 621 19.52 6.21 -20.71
C ALA A 621 20.07 4.77 -20.69
N ALA A 622 20.23 4.18 -19.51
CA ALA A 622 20.69 2.80 -19.35
C ALA A 622 19.59 1.76 -19.67
N ASP A 623 18.33 2.16 -19.72
CA ASP A 623 17.18 1.31 -20.05
C ASP A 623 16.65 1.69 -21.46
N ASP A 624 16.74 0.77 -22.41
CA ASP A 624 16.37 1.01 -23.81
C ASP A 624 14.90 1.41 -24.01
N LYS A 625 14.00 0.96 -23.14
CA LYS A 625 12.56 1.31 -23.17
C LYS A 625 12.27 2.68 -22.58
N LEU A 626 13.10 3.16 -21.67
CA LEU A 626 12.88 4.40 -20.92
C LEU A 626 13.83 5.53 -21.33
N ALA A 627 14.81 5.24 -22.18
CA ALA A 627 15.79 6.23 -22.66
C ALA A 627 15.16 7.47 -23.30
N GLY A 628 13.98 7.35 -23.89
CA GLY A 628 13.21 8.46 -24.45
C GLY A 628 12.53 9.36 -23.41
N SER A 629 12.42 8.91 -22.16
CA SER A 629 11.78 9.64 -21.05
C SER A 629 12.69 10.61 -20.32
N GLN A 630 13.90 10.88 -20.83
CA GLN A 630 14.86 11.80 -20.23
C GLN A 630 14.36 13.24 -20.22
N ILE A 631 14.53 13.93 -19.10
CA ILE A 631 14.09 15.31 -18.89
C ILE A 631 15.03 16.24 -19.65
N SER A 632 14.49 17.00 -20.60
CA SER A 632 15.23 17.97 -21.38
C SER A 632 15.26 19.35 -20.73
N ARG A 633 14.18 19.73 -20.04
CA ARG A 633 14.06 21.03 -19.37
C ARG A 633 13.27 20.89 -18.06
N PHE A 634 13.63 21.69 -17.07
CA PHE A 634 12.92 21.74 -15.80
C PHE A 634 12.86 23.16 -15.22
N LEU A 635 11.97 23.35 -14.27
CA LEU A 635 11.93 24.51 -13.39
C LEU A 635 11.63 24.10 -11.95
N ILE A 636 12.05 24.93 -11.00
CA ILE A 636 11.72 24.76 -9.59
C ILE A 636 10.52 25.64 -9.28
N LEU A 637 9.44 25.07 -8.76
CA LEU A 637 8.22 25.80 -8.39
C LEU A 637 8.50 26.77 -7.23
N HIS A 638 7.77 27.87 -7.21
CA HIS A 638 7.93 28.96 -6.23
C HIS A 638 7.27 28.66 -4.88
N LYS A 639 6.47 27.61 -4.80
CA LYS A 639 5.85 27.09 -3.58
C LYS A 639 5.80 25.56 -3.61
N GLU A 640 5.64 24.95 -2.47
CA GLU A 640 5.34 23.52 -2.38
C GLU A 640 3.95 23.22 -2.94
N LEU A 641 3.76 22.03 -3.51
CA LEU A 641 2.44 21.51 -3.88
C LEU A 641 1.68 21.16 -2.61
N ASP A 642 0.40 21.49 -2.57
CA ASP A 642 -0.43 21.37 -1.40
C ASP A 642 -1.77 20.66 -1.68
N ALA A 643 -2.30 19.97 -0.64
CA ALA A 643 -3.58 19.26 -0.72
C ALA A 643 -4.78 20.21 -0.63
N ASP A 644 -4.68 21.27 0.16
CA ASP A 644 -5.77 22.25 0.33
C ASP A 644 -5.92 23.13 -0.90
N ASP A 645 -4.84 23.34 -1.65
CA ASP A 645 -4.85 23.94 -2.97
C ASP A 645 -5.36 22.99 -4.08
N GLY A 646 -5.66 21.74 -3.74
CA GLY A 646 -6.15 20.73 -4.68
C GLY A 646 -5.06 20.13 -5.60
N GLU A 647 -3.81 20.42 -5.37
CA GLU A 647 -2.65 19.96 -6.19
C GLU A 647 -2.25 18.53 -5.84
N LEU A 648 -2.44 18.15 -4.58
CA LEU A 648 -2.27 16.79 -4.07
C LEU A 648 -3.61 16.22 -3.59
N THR A 649 -3.70 14.90 -3.54
CA THR A 649 -4.78 14.23 -2.79
C THR A 649 -4.49 14.29 -1.29
N ARG A 650 -5.49 13.95 -0.43
CA ARG A 650 -5.28 13.79 1.03
C ARG A 650 -4.19 12.76 1.35
N THR A 651 -4.00 11.76 0.47
CA THR A 651 -2.90 10.78 0.56
C THR A 651 -1.61 11.24 -0.12
N ARG A 652 -1.46 12.54 -0.37
CA ARG A 652 -0.30 13.20 -1.00
C ARG A 652 0.08 12.68 -2.39
N LYS A 653 -0.87 12.19 -3.18
CA LYS A 653 -0.65 11.82 -4.58
C LYS A 653 -0.84 13.04 -5.48
N VAL A 654 0.11 13.26 -6.39
CA VAL A 654 0.11 14.35 -7.38
C VAL A 654 -1.12 14.25 -8.29
N ARG A 655 -1.86 15.37 -8.43
CA ARG A 655 -2.97 15.51 -9.37
C ARG A 655 -2.50 16.18 -10.66
N ARG A 656 -1.74 15.44 -11.47
CA ARG A 656 -1.01 15.93 -12.66
C ARG A 656 -1.89 16.76 -13.61
N GLY A 657 -3.09 16.28 -13.93
CA GLY A 657 -4.02 17.01 -14.81
C GLY A 657 -4.39 18.39 -14.27
N PHE A 658 -4.73 18.46 -12.98
CA PHE A 658 -5.03 19.70 -12.28
C PHE A 658 -3.83 20.65 -12.25
N ILE A 659 -2.64 20.13 -11.96
CA ILE A 659 -1.40 20.92 -11.94
C ILE A 659 -1.07 21.43 -13.35
N ALA A 660 -1.22 20.62 -14.38
CA ALA A 660 -1.01 21.03 -15.76
C ALA A 660 -1.91 22.21 -16.16
N GLU A 661 -3.19 22.14 -15.79
CA GLU A 661 -4.15 23.21 -16.06
C GLU A 661 -3.86 24.48 -15.23
N ARG A 662 -3.64 24.33 -13.94
CA ARG A 662 -3.36 25.45 -13.02
C ARG A 662 -2.09 26.20 -13.39
N TYR A 663 -1.06 25.49 -13.83
CA TYR A 663 0.26 26.01 -14.19
C TYR A 663 0.52 26.02 -15.70
N GLN A 664 -0.54 26.08 -16.51
CA GLN A 664 -0.44 26.01 -17.98
C GLN A 664 0.58 27.00 -18.55
N VAL A 665 0.66 28.23 -18.00
CA VAL A 665 1.62 29.26 -18.41
C VAL A 665 3.09 28.81 -18.25
N LEU A 666 3.37 28.01 -17.22
CA LEU A 666 4.69 27.44 -16.97
C LEU A 666 4.97 26.24 -17.90
N VAL A 667 3.95 25.40 -18.13
CA VAL A 667 4.06 24.30 -19.10
C VAL A 667 4.36 24.85 -20.48
N ASP A 668 3.64 25.89 -20.93
CA ASP A 668 3.88 26.53 -22.23
C ASP A 668 5.28 27.16 -22.33
N ALA A 669 5.77 27.73 -21.24
CA ALA A 669 7.12 28.31 -21.19
C ALA A 669 8.22 27.23 -21.30
N LEU A 670 8.03 26.07 -20.68
CA LEU A 670 8.97 24.93 -20.80
C LEU A 670 9.12 24.48 -22.25
N TYR A 671 8.01 24.32 -22.97
CA TYR A 671 8.01 23.88 -24.36
C TYR A 671 8.31 25.02 -25.35
N GLY A 672 7.97 26.26 -25.00
CA GLY A 672 8.19 27.46 -25.83
C GLY A 672 9.63 27.98 -25.84
N GLY A 673 10.59 27.30 -25.18
CA GLY A 673 11.98 27.67 -25.20
C GLY A 673 12.34 28.93 -24.39
N LYS A 674 11.45 29.42 -23.50
CA LYS A 674 11.74 30.59 -22.64
C LYS A 674 12.82 30.24 -21.61
N ALA A 675 13.61 31.26 -21.22
CA ALA A 675 14.59 31.12 -20.15
C ALA A 675 14.02 31.36 -18.77
N GLU A 676 12.90 32.10 -18.69
CA GLU A 676 12.20 32.41 -17.46
C GLU A 676 10.72 32.69 -17.72
N GLN A 677 9.88 32.54 -16.70
CA GLN A 677 8.45 32.87 -16.77
C GLN A 677 7.96 33.41 -15.44
N PHE A 678 7.28 34.56 -15.50
CA PHE A 678 6.53 35.10 -14.35
C PHE A 678 5.26 34.32 -14.12
N ILE A 679 4.95 34.08 -12.86
CA ILE A 679 3.70 33.47 -12.42
C ILE A 679 3.17 34.12 -11.16
N GLU A 680 1.86 34.16 -11.05
CA GLU A 680 1.10 34.56 -9.85
C GLU A 680 0.11 33.45 -9.53
N THR A 681 0.13 32.96 -8.29
CA THR A 681 -0.69 31.82 -7.85
C THR A 681 -1.45 32.18 -6.59
N GLN A 682 -2.76 31.98 -6.59
CA GLN A 682 -3.56 32.04 -5.37
C GLN A 682 -3.28 30.81 -4.51
N VAL A 683 -3.11 31.02 -3.22
CA VAL A 683 -2.88 29.96 -2.23
C VAL A 683 -3.89 30.08 -1.09
N LYS A 684 -4.30 28.95 -0.54
CA LYS A 684 -5.09 28.89 0.70
C LYS A 684 -4.18 28.52 1.84
N PHE A 685 -4.24 29.27 2.93
CA PHE A 685 -3.53 28.96 4.16
C PHE A 685 -4.39 28.07 5.07
N GLU A 686 -3.74 27.31 5.96
CA GLU A 686 -4.40 26.41 6.92
C GLU A 686 -5.45 27.13 7.79
N ASP A 687 -5.29 28.42 8.03
CA ASP A 687 -6.26 29.27 8.75
C ASP A 687 -7.46 29.74 7.90
N GLY A 688 -7.59 29.25 6.66
CA GLY A 688 -8.67 29.55 5.72
C GLY A 688 -8.52 30.88 4.97
N ARG A 689 -7.47 31.66 5.24
CA ARG A 689 -7.18 32.90 4.45
C ARG A 689 -6.66 32.54 3.08
N SER A 690 -6.93 33.39 2.10
CA SER A 690 -6.33 33.29 0.76
C SER A 690 -5.25 34.35 0.61
N GLY A 691 -4.15 33.99 -0.02
CA GLY A 691 -3.04 34.86 -0.35
C GLY A 691 -2.62 34.69 -1.80
N VAL A 692 -1.69 35.53 -2.24
CA VAL A 692 -1.08 35.45 -3.58
C VAL A 692 0.43 35.32 -3.42
N VAL A 693 1.00 34.33 -4.11
CA VAL A 693 2.45 34.14 -4.22
C VAL A 693 2.84 34.35 -5.67
N SER A 694 3.76 35.26 -5.91
CA SER A 694 4.26 35.55 -7.27
C SER A 694 5.77 35.43 -7.34
N ALA A 695 6.27 34.95 -8.47
CA ALA A 695 7.72 34.85 -8.74
C ALA A 695 8.00 34.80 -10.24
N THR A 696 9.22 35.18 -10.62
CA THR A 696 9.77 34.87 -11.94
C THR A 696 10.63 33.62 -11.81
N LEU A 697 10.19 32.51 -12.43
CA LEU A 697 10.84 31.22 -12.35
C LEU A 697 11.81 31.03 -13.50
N LYS A 698 13.04 30.66 -13.18
CA LYS A 698 14.04 30.29 -14.15
C LYS A 698 13.70 28.93 -14.76
N ILE A 699 13.97 28.73 -16.04
CA ILE A 699 13.83 27.47 -16.75
C ILE A 699 15.24 27.02 -17.15
N ALA A 700 15.64 25.83 -16.71
CA ALA A 700 16.95 25.27 -16.97
C ALA A 700 16.86 24.12 -17.98
N ASP A 701 17.85 24.07 -18.88
CA ASP A 701 18.05 22.92 -19.75
C ASP A 701 18.87 21.86 -19.01
N ALA A 702 18.52 20.60 -19.18
CA ALA A 702 19.22 19.46 -18.59
C ALA A 702 19.94 18.65 -19.69
N LYS A 703 21.09 18.11 -19.37
CA LYS A 703 21.83 17.22 -20.25
C LYS A 703 21.12 15.90 -20.41
N THR A 704 20.95 15.45 -21.65
CA THR A 704 20.45 14.11 -22.00
C THR A 704 21.60 13.24 -22.52
N PHE A 705 21.47 11.93 -22.39
CA PHE A 705 22.48 10.94 -22.72
C PHE A 705 21.97 10.02 -23.85
N PRO A 706 22.83 9.55 -24.76
CA PRO A 706 22.43 8.58 -25.76
C PRO A 706 21.98 7.26 -25.06
N ALA A 707 20.95 6.61 -25.60
CA ALA A 707 20.54 5.30 -25.11
C ALA A 707 21.73 4.33 -25.18
N MET A 708 22.03 3.68 -24.04
CA MET A 708 23.03 2.63 -24.02
C MET A 708 22.44 1.40 -24.69
N ARG A 709 22.80 1.14 -25.96
CA ARG A 709 22.51 -0.15 -26.58
C ARG A 709 23.28 -1.21 -25.80
N GLN A 710 22.62 -1.99 -24.97
CA GLN A 710 23.25 -3.18 -24.43
C GLN A 710 23.62 -4.09 -25.61
N ALA A 711 24.89 -4.47 -25.68
CA ALA A 711 25.35 -5.42 -26.70
C ALA A 711 24.56 -6.71 -26.53
N ALA A 712 23.94 -7.17 -27.62
CA ALA A 712 23.10 -8.36 -27.68
C ALA A 712 23.88 -9.64 -27.33
#